data_d81002976c96f1467c76ff4f29693419
#
_entry.id   d81002976c96f1467c76ff4f29693419
#
_cell.length_a   1.000
_cell.length_b   1.000
_cell.length_c   1.000
_cell.angle_alpha   90.00
_cell.angle_beta   90.00
_cell.angle_gamma   90.00
#
_symmetry.space_group_name_H-M   'P 1'
#
loop_
_entity.id
_entity.type
_entity.pdbx_description
1 polymer ?
#
loop_
_entity_poly.entity_id
_entity_poly.type
_entity_poly.pdbx_seq_one_letter_code
_entity_poly.pdbx_strand_id
1 'polypeptide(L)'
;MSEPIDILEDRLLHDEPGLLEVLLVDHSTQKNIFWATDSYLAEGEGYGWHDCITVSAITGKHGSIIMPRALKSRDEQQRRSRQMAEVFTPAWLVKKMNDVIDEEESHAQDGQKDEFEPWQRYVLTMELEITCGEAPFLTSRYDSVTAEPIPVEERVGLLDRKLQRVNKFAADAEWTRWALLALANVYGYEWQGDNLLLAREALLTTFVEYHEHRFGCRPASETIRKAAEIIAWNVWQMDGLKAVVPASCYEEKRVDAGLFETIETITPCPGCAKDDVLAHNGQRCRLRRWLPSATDIPDYFECNYTDFITKKYKTYHKTKRLMRFDFVVGNPPFNELTEGTSDKTLYDKFMDEAYKVSSKVLLITPGRFLFNAGKTPKAWNEKMLADRHLKVLEYYPKSDTVFTDTDITGGVVITFHNLTQDYGAIGVFTNHAELNSIYKKVAAEISDKSLANIFYVQNKFKLDVLFKDYPQYKKILGSEGRERRLTASILYQLDFFREERASLDDICIIGLINNKRVKRYLDIKYLDLENTNLYKWKVLVPKSNGSGALGEVESTQLIGEPIIVEPLTGYTQSFLGIGAFETEEEAQAAYKYVVSKFARTMLGVLKITQDNPPEKWKYVPLQDFSSSSDIDWSQSIQSIDSQLYDKYGLSEEERNFIETHVKEMN
;
A
#
# COMPACT_ATOMS: atom_id res chain seq x y z
N MET A 1 -3.48 37.82 19.16
CA MET A 1 -4.62 36.87 19.00
C MET A 1 -4.27 36.04 17.83
N SER A 2 -4.27 34.72 17.97
CA SER A 2 -4.10 33.82 16.82
C SER A 2 -5.18 34.14 15.80
N GLU A 3 -4.81 34.32 14.52
CA GLU A 3 -5.81 34.46 13.47
C GLU A 3 -6.69 33.19 13.41
N PRO A 4 -7.99 33.34 13.13
CA PRO A 4 -8.87 32.18 13.00
C PRO A 4 -8.38 31.29 11.86
N ILE A 5 -8.46 29.98 12.03
CA ILE A 5 -8.08 29.00 10.99
C ILE A 5 -9.05 29.06 9.80
N ASP A 6 -10.29 29.41 10.06
CA ASP A 6 -11.35 29.62 9.07
C ASP A 6 -11.21 30.97 8.40
N ILE A 7 -11.27 30.99 7.09
CA ILE A 7 -11.21 32.19 6.27
C ILE A 7 -12.65 32.48 5.87
N LEU A 8 -13.27 33.44 6.56
CA LEU A 8 -14.64 33.81 6.25
C LEU A 8 -14.71 34.48 4.87
N GLU A 9 -15.49 33.91 3.97
CA GLU A 9 -15.70 34.43 2.60
C GLU A 9 -16.26 35.85 2.61
N ASP A 10 -17.03 36.22 3.63
CA ASP A 10 -17.49 37.61 3.84
C ASP A 10 -16.33 38.57 4.04
N ARG A 11 -15.24 38.16 4.72
CA ARG A 11 -14.05 38.99 4.90
C ARG A 11 -13.30 39.15 3.59
N LEU A 12 -13.13 38.06 2.81
CA LEU A 12 -12.52 38.14 1.48
C LEU A 12 -13.31 39.04 0.54
N LEU A 13 -14.63 38.94 0.55
CA LEU A 13 -15.51 39.79 -0.25
C LEU A 13 -15.38 41.29 0.11
N HIS A 14 -15.23 41.59 1.40
CA HIS A 14 -15.09 42.95 1.90
C HIS A 14 -13.70 43.55 1.62
N ASP A 15 -12.64 42.78 1.95
CA ASP A 15 -11.26 43.28 1.92
C ASP A 15 -10.70 43.32 0.49
N GLU A 16 -11.09 42.37 -0.38
CA GLU A 16 -10.60 42.24 -1.76
C GLU A 16 -11.78 41.99 -2.72
N PRO A 17 -12.55 43.01 -3.08
CA PRO A 17 -13.72 42.84 -3.95
C PRO A 17 -13.39 42.19 -5.29
N GLY A 18 -14.16 41.16 -5.67
CA GLY A 18 -13.97 40.38 -6.89
C GLY A 18 -12.92 39.27 -6.78
N LEU A 19 -12.32 39.07 -5.62
CA LEU A 19 -11.32 38.01 -5.40
C LEU A 19 -11.97 36.65 -5.25
N LEU A 20 -13.10 36.59 -4.53
CA LEU A 20 -13.85 35.34 -4.32
C LEU A 20 -14.38 34.79 -5.65
N GLU A 21 -14.81 35.64 -6.58
CA GLU A 21 -15.19 35.26 -7.93
C GLU A 21 -14.03 34.60 -8.67
N VAL A 22 -12.77 35.05 -8.51
CA VAL A 22 -11.59 34.45 -9.12
C VAL A 22 -11.34 33.05 -8.52
N LEU A 23 -11.47 32.91 -7.20
CA LEU A 23 -11.28 31.61 -6.52
C LEU A 23 -12.38 30.61 -6.85
N LEU A 24 -13.57 31.03 -7.27
CA LEU A 24 -14.67 30.15 -7.64
C LEU A 24 -14.58 29.62 -9.09
N VAL A 25 -13.80 30.27 -9.98
CA VAL A 25 -13.75 29.87 -11.40
C VAL A 25 -13.19 28.46 -11.57
N ASP A 26 -13.88 27.63 -12.36
CA ASP A 26 -13.32 26.43 -12.97
C ASP A 26 -12.96 26.71 -14.44
N HIS A 27 -11.67 26.68 -14.72
CA HIS A 27 -11.14 26.97 -16.06
C HIS A 27 -11.42 25.86 -17.07
N SER A 28 -11.87 24.68 -16.65
CA SER A 28 -12.26 23.58 -17.54
C SER A 28 -13.64 23.83 -18.13
N THR A 29 -14.58 24.25 -17.33
CA THR A 29 -15.99 24.49 -17.71
C THR A 29 -16.28 25.95 -18.09
N GLN A 30 -15.42 26.89 -17.70
CA GLN A 30 -15.63 28.34 -17.79
C GLN A 30 -16.83 28.83 -16.95
N LYS A 31 -17.18 28.07 -15.91
CA LYS A 31 -18.20 28.38 -14.90
C LYS A 31 -17.54 28.35 -13.52
N ASN A 32 -18.29 28.57 -12.49
CA ASN A 32 -17.82 28.30 -11.14
C ASN A 32 -17.70 26.80 -10.88
N ILE A 33 -16.87 26.43 -9.92
CA ILE A 33 -16.86 25.11 -9.31
C ILE A 33 -18.26 24.80 -8.76
N PHE A 34 -18.62 23.54 -8.71
CA PHE A 34 -19.94 23.12 -8.23
C PHE A 34 -19.80 22.25 -6.98
N TRP A 35 -20.87 22.09 -6.21
CA TRP A 35 -20.83 21.44 -4.92
C TRP A 35 -20.26 20.01 -4.99
N ALA A 36 -20.73 19.21 -5.95
CA ALA A 36 -20.38 17.79 -6.10
C ALA A 36 -20.63 16.96 -4.82
N THR A 37 -21.58 17.39 -4.01
CA THR A 37 -21.99 16.80 -2.75
C THR A 37 -23.44 17.17 -2.43
N ASP A 38 -24.18 16.28 -1.78
CA ASP A 38 -25.54 16.54 -1.30
C ASP A 38 -25.56 17.04 0.15
N SER A 39 -24.41 17.35 0.73
CA SER A 39 -24.29 17.79 2.14
C SER A 39 -25.06 19.06 2.44
N TYR A 40 -25.32 19.89 1.44
CA TYR A 40 -25.90 21.22 1.57
C TYR A 40 -27.33 21.33 1.03
N LEU A 41 -27.95 20.22 0.59
CA LEU A 41 -29.33 20.19 0.06
C LEU A 41 -30.38 20.81 1.00
N ALA A 42 -30.16 20.75 2.30
CA ALA A 42 -31.05 21.32 3.30
C ALA A 42 -31.14 22.86 3.27
N GLU A 43 -30.12 23.53 2.68
CA GLU A 43 -30.08 24.98 2.54
C GLU A 43 -31.01 25.51 1.44
N GLY A 44 -31.48 24.63 0.54
CA GLY A 44 -32.49 24.96 -0.47
C GLY A 44 -32.00 24.95 -1.91
N GLU A 45 -32.64 25.74 -2.77
CA GLU A 45 -32.30 25.84 -4.19
C GLU A 45 -30.90 26.45 -4.39
N GLY A 46 -30.10 25.89 -5.31
CA GLY A 46 -28.71 26.30 -5.58
C GLY A 46 -27.67 25.57 -4.74
N TYR A 47 -28.05 24.59 -3.91
CA TYR A 47 -27.16 23.79 -3.08
C TYR A 47 -27.14 22.29 -3.45
N GLY A 48 -27.68 21.97 -4.61
CA GLY A 48 -27.68 20.60 -5.11
C GLY A 48 -26.33 20.18 -5.67
N TRP A 49 -26.13 18.89 -5.82
CA TRP A 49 -24.89 18.27 -6.25
C TRP A 49 -24.31 18.89 -7.53
N HIS A 50 -25.15 19.25 -8.51
CA HIS A 50 -24.73 19.84 -9.80
C HIS A 50 -24.76 21.39 -9.81
N ASP A 51 -25.19 22.02 -8.73
CA ASP A 51 -25.29 23.47 -8.67
C ASP A 51 -23.91 24.10 -8.51
N CYS A 52 -23.65 25.18 -9.26
CA CYS A 52 -22.42 25.93 -9.11
C CYS A 52 -22.42 26.71 -7.78
N ILE A 53 -21.29 26.73 -7.10
CA ILE A 53 -21.10 27.56 -5.92
C ILE A 53 -21.07 29.04 -6.36
N THR A 54 -21.95 29.85 -5.80
CA THR A 54 -22.02 31.31 -6.08
C THR A 54 -21.60 32.09 -4.86
N VAL A 55 -21.11 33.32 -5.05
CA VAL A 55 -20.75 34.20 -3.93
C VAL A 55 -21.91 34.37 -2.95
N SER A 56 -23.13 34.54 -3.46
CA SER A 56 -24.31 34.69 -2.61
C SER A 56 -24.72 33.46 -1.83
N ALA A 57 -24.29 32.27 -2.27
CA ALA A 57 -24.56 31.00 -1.57
C ALA A 57 -23.61 30.75 -0.39
N ILE A 58 -22.51 31.50 -0.29
CA ILE A 58 -21.46 31.29 0.72
C ILE A 58 -21.11 32.53 1.51
N THR A 59 -21.90 33.63 1.37
CA THR A 59 -21.69 34.90 2.06
C THR A 59 -22.96 35.38 2.76
N GLY A 60 -22.86 36.40 3.61
CA GLY A 60 -23.97 36.97 4.38
C GLY A 60 -24.52 35.98 5.39
N LYS A 61 -25.80 35.63 5.28
CA LYS A 61 -26.44 34.66 6.19
C LYS A 61 -25.89 33.22 6.04
N HIS A 62 -25.16 32.94 4.97
CA HIS A 62 -24.53 31.66 4.67
C HIS A 62 -23.00 31.70 4.80
N GLY A 63 -22.42 32.80 5.34
CA GLY A 63 -20.98 33.01 5.43
C GLY A 63 -20.19 32.04 6.32
N SER A 64 -20.84 31.06 6.92
CA SER A 64 -20.21 30.01 7.70
C SER A 64 -20.62 28.58 7.25
N ILE A 65 -21.16 28.46 6.03
CA ILE A 65 -21.65 27.17 5.54
C ILE A 65 -20.50 26.25 5.10
N ILE A 66 -19.48 26.84 4.47
CA ILE A 66 -18.22 26.15 4.18
C ILE A 66 -17.25 26.43 5.32
N MET A 67 -16.79 25.38 5.97
CA MET A 67 -15.83 25.50 7.06
C MET A 67 -14.86 24.32 7.05
N PRO A 68 -13.62 24.52 7.54
CA PRO A 68 -12.65 23.44 7.68
C PRO A 68 -13.21 22.24 8.45
N ARG A 69 -12.85 21.04 8.03
CA ARG A 69 -13.33 19.80 8.68
C ARG A 69 -13.08 19.77 10.17
N ALA A 70 -11.93 20.28 10.62
CA ALA A 70 -11.57 20.30 12.03
C ALA A 70 -12.54 21.12 12.89
N LEU A 71 -13.29 22.06 12.29
CA LEU A 71 -14.32 22.87 12.95
C LEU A 71 -15.74 22.28 12.83
N LYS A 72 -15.96 21.29 11.93
CA LYS A 72 -17.25 20.62 11.79
C LYS A 72 -17.55 19.75 13.02
N SER A 73 -18.84 19.52 13.31
CA SER A 73 -19.24 18.61 14.39
C SER A 73 -18.68 17.19 14.18
N ARG A 74 -18.48 16.42 15.27
CA ARG A 74 -18.02 15.04 15.18
C ARG A 74 -18.94 14.15 14.34
N ASP A 75 -20.26 14.34 14.46
CA ASP A 75 -21.24 13.60 13.67
C ASP A 75 -21.10 13.89 12.18
N GLU A 76 -20.87 15.13 11.82
CA GLU A 76 -20.63 15.55 10.44
C GLU A 76 -19.30 15.00 9.91
N GLN A 77 -18.22 15.08 10.69
CA GLN A 77 -16.93 14.49 10.32
C GLN A 77 -17.06 12.99 10.08
N GLN A 78 -17.74 12.23 10.95
CA GLN A 78 -17.96 10.80 10.77
C GLN A 78 -18.85 10.49 9.56
N ARG A 79 -19.89 11.30 9.33
CA ARG A 79 -20.74 11.16 8.15
C ARG A 79 -19.93 11.33 6.87
N ARG A 80 -19.13 12.39 6.76
CA ARG A 80 -18.28 12.67 5.59
C ARG A 80 -17.20 11.60 5.41
N SER A 81 -16.58 11.13 6.47
CA SER A 81 -15.61 10.02 6.40
C SER A 81 -16.24 8.73 5.86
N ARG A 82 -17.49 8.43 6.27
CA ARG A 82 -18.19 7.23 5.80
C ARG A 82 -18.75 7.38 4.38
N GLN A 83 -19.36 8.52 4.06
CA GLN A 83 -20.08 8.72 2.80
C GLN A 83 -19.18 9.24 1.66
N MET A 84 -18.10 9.91 1.98
CA MET A 84 -17.23 10.61 1.01
C MET A 84 -15.77 10.18 1.08
N ALA A 85 -15.45 9.19 1.93
CA ALA A 85 -14.09 8.73 2.20
C ALA A 85 -13.12 9.86 2.60
N GLU A 86 -13.65 10.91 3.23
CA GLU A 86 -12.91 12.10 3.63
C GLU A 86 -12.11 11.79 4.91
N VAL A 87 -10.84 11.44 4.75
CA VAL A 87 -9.91 11.14 5.84
C VAL A 87 -8.74 12.12 5.78
N PHE A 88 -8.63 12.98 6.79
CA PHE A 88 -7.61 14.02 6.83
C PHE A 88 -6.31 13.55 7.46
N THR A 89 -5.21 14.00 6.87
CA THR A 89 -3.86 13.61 7.26
C THR A 89 -3.32 14.56 8.33
N PRO A 90 -2.95 14.08 9.53
CA PRO A 90 -2.43 14.95 10.58
C PRO A 90 -1.09 15.58 10.19
N ALA A 91 -0.80 16.77 10.71
CA ALA A 91 0.37 17.57 10.34
C ALA A 91 1.71 16.84 10.55
N TRP A 92 1.83 16.01 11.59
CA TRP A 92 3.05 15.21 11.82
C TRP A 92 3.33 14.20 10.70
N LEU A 93 2.28 13.63 10.10
CA LEU A 93 2.40 12.68 9.00
C LEU A 93 2.69 13.40 7.68
N VAL A 94 2.04 14.55 7.45
CA VAL A 94 2.37 15.47 6.35
C VAL A 94 3.85 15.82 6.40
N LYS A 95 4.36 16.25 7.57
CA LYS A 95 5.77 16.55 7.77
C LYS A 95 6.65 15.39 7.35
N LYS A 96 6.37 14.20 7.86
CA LYS A 96 7.17 13.00 7.59
C LYS A 96 7.24 12.66 6.10
N MET A 97 6.13 12.79 5.38
CA MET A 97 6.09 12.53 3.94
C MET A 97 6.80 13.64 3.13
N ASN A 98 6.58 14.89 3.48
CA ASN A 98 7.25 16.01 2.80
C ASN A 98 8.76 16.05 3.10
N ASP A 99 9.23 15.54 4.24
CA ASP A 99 10.67 15.37 4.52
C ASP A 99 11.33 14.41 3.52
N VAL A 100 10.64 13.36 3.07
CA VAL A 100 11.13 12.44 2.03
C VAL A 100 11.31 13.17 0.69
N ILE A 101 10.41 14.11 0.35
CA ILE A 101 10.53 14.92 -0.87
C ILE A 101 11.77 15.83 -0.78
N ASP A 102 12.00 16.48 0.37
CA ASP A 102 13.18 17.31 0.60
C ASP A 102 14.49 16.52 0.48
N GLU A 103 14.55 15.31 1.03
CA GLU A 103 15.70 14.41 0.93
C GLU A 103 15.98 14.04 -0.53
N GLU A 104 14.96 13.63 -1.28
CA GLU A 104 15.07 13.25 -2.69
C GLU A 104 15.50 14.43 -3.59
N GLU A 105 15.00 15.64 -3.33
CA GLU A 105 15.42 16.86 -4.03
C GLU A 105 16.87 17.23 -3.72
N SER A 106 17.32 17.05 -2.49
CA SER A 106 18.70 17.33 -2.09
C SER A 106 19.69 16.42 -2.83
N HIS A 107 19.35 15.15 -2.98
CA HIS A 107 20.18 14.18 -3.73
C HIS A 107 20.21 14.45 -5.23
N ALA A 108 19.12 14.94 -5.81
CA ALA A 108 19.04 15.25 -7.24
C ALA A 108 19.89 16.46 -7.65
N GLN A 109 20.29 17.30 -6.69
CA GLN A 109 21.01 18.56 -6.94
C GLN A 109 22.54 18.40 -6.95
N ASP A 110 23.08 17.28 -6.46
CA ASP A 110 24.52 17.03 -6.44
C ASP A 110 25.07 16.84 -7.86
N GLY A 111 25.81 17.85 -8.36
CA GLY A 111 26.58 17.78 -9.60
C GLY A 111 25.99 18.43 -10.85
N GLN A 112 24.81 19.03 -10.80
CA GLN A 112 24.25 19.78 -11.94
C GLN A 112 24.79 21.21 -11.99
N LYS A 113 25.45 21.56 -13.10
CA LYS A 113 25.70 22.96 -13.48
C LYS A 113 24.44 23.49 -14.18
N ASP A 114 23.61 24.21 -13.44
CA ASP A 114 22.38 24.77 -13.96
C ASP A 114 22.40 26.33 -13.85
N GLU A 115 21.51 26.95 -14.60
CA GLU A 115 21.26 28.41 -14.59
C GLU A 115 20.70 28.91 -13.23
N PHE A 116 20.07 27.98 -12.44
CA PHE A 116 19.38 28.29 -11.20
C PHE A 116 20.16 27.83 -9.96
N GLU A 117 20.11 28.65 -8.90
CA GLU A 117 20.55 28.31 -7.56
C GLU A 117 19.77 27.11 -6.99
N PRO A 118 20.34 26.32 -6.03
CA PRO A 118 19.65 25.17 -5.44
C PRO A 118 18.26 25.48 -4.90
N TRP A 119 18.08 26.59 -4.19
CA TRP A 119 16.78 26.99 -3.66
C TRP A 119 15.77 27.35 -4.76
N GLN A 120 16.25 27.94 -5.86
CA GLN A 120 15.42 28.30 -7.02
C GLN A 120 14.92 27.04 -7.73
N ARG A 121 15.79 26.05 -7.91
CA ARG A 121 15.37 24.73 -8.47
C ARG A 121 14.30 24.08 -7.62
N TYR A 122 14.48 24.09 -6.30
CA TYR A 122 13.47 23.61 -5.37
C TYR A 122 12.11 24.32 -5.55
N VAL A 123 12.12 25.62 -5.66
CA VAL A 123 10.88 26.40 -5.92
C VAL A 123 10.23 25.99 -7.23
N LEU A 124 11.01 25.65 -8.25
CA LEU A 124 10.53 25.27 -9.59
C LEU A 124 10.12 23.79 -9.72
N THR A 125 10.35 22.95 -8.71
CA THR A 125 9.89 21.56 -8.66
C THR A 125 8.36 21.52 -8.70
N MET A 126 7.79 20.74 -9.62
CA MET A 126 6.35 20.58 -9.79
C MET A 126 5.80 19.48 -8.89
N GLU A 127 4.97 19.84 -7.95
CA GLU A 127 4.38 18.94 -6.97
C GLU A 127 2.86 18.91 -7.11
N LEU A 128 2.29 17.70 -7.09
CA LEU A 128 0.85 17.48 -7.18
C LEU A 128 0.34 16.74 -5.94
N GLU A 129 -0.62 17.32 -5.26
CA GLU A 129 -1.43 16.63 -4.25
C GLU A 129 -2.68 16.06 -4.93
N ILE A 130 -2.84 14.73 -4.89
CA ILE A 130 -4.02 14.06 -5.44
C ILE A 130 -5.14 14.01 -4.40
N THR A 131 -6.40 14.22 -4.83
CA THR A 131 -7.57 14.21 -3.94
C THR A 131 -7.31 15.07 -2.69
N CYS A 132 -6.96 16.33 -2.95
CA CYS A 132 -6.27 17.16 -1.97
C CYS A 132 -7.13 17.59 -0.77
N GLY A 133 -8.47 17.43 -0.80
CA GLY A 133 -9.32 17.95 0.26
C GLY A 133 -9.07 19.45 0.47
N GLU A 134 -8.68 19.81 1.70
CA GLU A 134 -8.26 21.18 2.09
C GLU A 134 -6.77 21.45 1.83
N ALA A 135 -6.09 20.60 1.06
CA ALA A 135 -4.68 20.66 0.65
C ALA A 135 -3.64 20.60 1.81
N PRO A 136 -3.74 19.65 2.76
CA PRO A 136 -2.85 19.58 3.91
C PRO A 136 -1.38 19.31 3.55
N PHE A 137 -1.10 18.66 2.42
CA PHE A 137 0.27 18.45 1.95
C PHE A 137 0.85 19.69 1.27
N LEU A 138 0.01 20.51 0.65
CA LEU A 138 0.47 21.76 0.02
C LEU A 138 0.67 22.87 1.04
N THR A 139 -0.21 23.01 2.04
CA THR A 139 -0.15 24.06 3.06
C THR A 139 -0.62 23.57 4.42
N SER A 140 0.10 23.94 5.47
CA SER A 140 -0.18 23.51 6.84
C SER A 140 -0.36 24.69 7.79
N ARG A 141 -1.40 25.49 7.56
CA ARG A 141 -1.74 26.63 8.44
C ARG A 141 -2.22 26.18 9.82
N TYR A 142 -2.79 25.01 9.90
CA TYR A 142 -3.30 24.38 11.11
C TYR A 142 -3.20 22.85 10.96
N ASP A 143 -3.25 22.15 12.08
CA ASP A 143 -3.39 20.68 12.04
C ASP A 143 -4.82 20.31 11.67
N SER A 144 -5.00 19.54 10.61
CA SER A 144 -6.30 19.19 10.03
C SER A 144 -7.15 18.29 10.94
N VAL A 145 -6.59 17.77 12.04
CA VAL A 145 -7.27 16.90 13.01
C VAL A 145 -7.62 17.68 14.28
N THR A 146 -6.68 18.46 14.82
CA THR A 146 -6.84 19.17 16.10
C THR A 146 -7.35 20.61 15.95
N ALA A 147 -7.30 21.18 14.75
CA ALA A 147 -7.54 22.59 14.49
C ALA A 147 -6.54 23.55 15.18
N GLU A 148 -5.41 23.05 15.67
CA GLU A 148 -4.39 23.92 16.26
C GLU A 148 -3.64 24.68 15.16
N PRO A 149 -3.56 26.04 15.24
CA PRO A 149 -2.83 26.81 14.27
C PRO A 149 -1.32 26.57 14.37
N ILE A 150 -0.65 26.51 13.20
CA ILE A 150 0.79 26.28 13.11
C ILE A 150 1.47 27.60 12.74
N PRO A 151 2.45 28.08 13.55
CA PRO A 151 3.22 29.28 13.24
C PRO A 151 3.88 29.19 11.87
N VAL A 152 4.01 30.32 11.15
CA VAL A 152 4.54 30.37 9.77
C VAL A 152 5.89 29.68 9.64
N GLU A 153 6.77 29.81 10.64
CA GLU A 153 8.12 29.22 10.64
C GLU A 153 8.12 27.70 10.83
N GLU A 154 7.03 27.15 11.44
CA GLU A 154 6.92 25.72 11.77
C GLU A 154 6.09 24.94 10.75
N ARG A 155 5.54 25.62 9.75
CA ARG A 155 4.72 25.01 8.71
C ARG A 155 5.51 24.04 7.83
N VAL A 156 4.87 22.98 7.42
CA VAL A 156 5.51 21.83 6.77
C VAL A 156 4.93 21.47 5.40
N GLY A 157 3.94 22.22 4.91
CA GLY A 157 3.37 22.04 3.59
C GLY A 157 4.39 22.31 2.48
N LEU A 158 4.18 21.75 1.29
CA LEU A 158 5.10 21.91 0.14
C LEU A 158 5.23 23.39 -0.28
N LEU A 159 4.11 24.13 -0.34
CA LEU A 159 4.14 25.58 -0.57
C LEU A 159 4.84 26.31 0.57
N ASP A 160 4.56 25.92 1.84
CA ASP A 160 5.21 26.52 3.00
C ASP A 160 6.75 26.40 2.88
N ARG A 161 7.25 25.22 2.55
CA ARG A 161 8.69 24.95 2.38
C ARG A 161 9.31 25.76 1.24
N LYS A 162 8.59 25.96 0.14
CA LYS A 162 9.04 26.85 -0.96
C LYS A 162 9.10 28.29 -0.50
N LEU A 163 8.06 28.79 0.16
CA LEU A 163 8.02 30.16 0.65
C LEU A 163 9.03 30.42 1.77
N GLN A 164 9.30 29.46 2.64
CA GLN A 164 10.39 29.54 3.62
C GLN A 164 11.75 29.75 2.94
N ARG A 165 12.01 29.02 1.83
CA ARG A 165 13.25 29.19 1.03
C ARG A 165 13.27 30.55 0.34
N VAL A 166 12.15 31.00 -0.21
CA VAL A 166 12.01 32.35 -0.78
C VAL A 166 12.29 33.41 0.28
N ASN A 167 11.69 33.29 1.48
CA ASN A 167 11.94 34.20 2.59
C ASN A 167 13.40 34.23 3.03
N LYS A 168 14.10 33.09 2.94
CA LYS A 168 15.48 32.97 3.39
C LYS A 168 16.51 33.50 2.37
N PHE A 169 16.26 33.28 1.07
CA PHE A 169 17.29 33.44 0.04
C PHE A 169 17.00 34.51 -1.01
N ALA A 170 15.72 34.85 -1.28
CA ALA A 170 15.40 35.86 -2.28
C ALA A 170 15.70 37.27 -1.78
N ALA A 171 16.19 38.15 -2.66
CA ALA A 171 16.24 39.57 -2.42
C ALA A 171 14.81 40.15 -2.35
N ASP A 172 14.61 41.22 -1.55
CA ASP A 172 13.28 41.80 -1.35
C ASP A 172 12.61 42.21 -2.67
N ALA A 173 13.37 42.74 -3.63
CA ALA A 173 12.88 43.13 -4.94
C ALA A 173 12.45 41.93 -5.82
N GLU A 174 12.92 40.72 -5.55
CA GLU A 174 12.60 39.51 -6.29
C GLU A 174 11.60 38.60 -5.56
N TRP A 175 11.25 38.91 -4.32
CA TRP A 175 10.42 38.07 -3.49
C TRP A 175 9.08 37.73 -4.17
N THR A 176 8.36 38.75 -4.65
CA THR A 176 7.05 38.54 -5.31
C THR A 176 7.15 37.59 -6.49
N ARG A 177 8.18 37.74 -7.32
CA ARG A 177 8.43 36.86 -8.46
C ARG A 177 8.60 35.39 -8.03
N TRP A 178 9.47 35.13 -7.04
CA TRP A 178 9.76 33.79 -6.59
C TRP A 178 8.62 33.18 -5.76
N ALA A 179 7.87 33.99 -5.01
CA ALA A 179 6.69 33.53 -4.29
C ALA A 179 5.55 33.15 -5.24
N LEU A 180 5.33 33.91 -6.34
CA LEU A 180 4.38 33.54 -7.39
C LEU A 180 4.84 32.28 -8.14
N LEU A 181 6.14 32.09 -8.35
CA LEU A 181 6.69 30.84 -8.92
C LEU A 181 6.53 29.65 -7.96
N ALA A 182 6.61 29.87 -6.65
CA ALA A 182 6.31 28.84 -5.66
C ALA A 182 4.84 28.36 -5.77
N LEU A 183 3.89 29.29 -5.82
CA LEU A 183 2.48 28.99 -6.09
C LEU A 183 2.27 28.29 -7.45
N ALA A 184 2.97 28.74 -8.47
CA ALA A 184 2.87 28.24 -9.84
C ALA A 184 3.37 26.81 -10.01
N ASN A 185 4.10 26.25 -9.04
CA ASN A 185 4.66 24.91 -9.09
C ASN A 185 4.12 23.98 -7.98
N VAL A 186 2.99 24.32 -7.36
CA VAL A 186 2.20 23.42 -6.53
C VAL A 186 0.83 23.25 -7.17
N TYR A 187 0.33 22.02 -7.20
CA TYR A 187 -0.90 21.63 -7.88
C TYR A 187 -1.73 20.72 -6.99
N GLY A 188 -3.06 20.79 -7.15
CA GLY A 188 -3.98 19.90 -6.45
C GLY A 188 -5.25 19.65 -7.25
N TYR A 189 -5.88 18.50 -7.07
CA TYR A 189 -7.23 18.30 -7.56
C TYR A 189 -8.13 17.68 -6.48
N GLU A 190 -9.38 18.11 -6.52
CA GLU A 190 -10.41 17.66 -5.59
C GLU A 190 -11.73 17.40 -6.33
N TRP A 191 -12.52 16.51 -5.79
CA TRP A 191 -13.87 16.19 -6.32
C TRP A 191 -14.90 17.20 -5.82
N GLN A 192 -14.90 17.49 -4.51
CA GLN A 192 -15.90 18.30 -3.84
C GLN A 192 -15.57 19.79 -3.91
N GLY A 193 -16.57 20.60 -4.28
CA GLY A 193 -16.35 22.03 -4.47
C GLY A 193 -16.09 22.80 -3.19
N ASP A 194 -16.69 22.39 -2.05
CA ASP A 194 -16.45 23.01 -0.74
C ASP A 194 -14.99 22.83 -0.28
N ASN A 195 -14.48 21.59 -0.32
CA ASN A 195 -13.08 21.30 0.01
C ASN A 195 -12.11 22.01 -0.96
N LEU A 196 -12.46 22.04 -2.25
CA LEU A 196 -11.65 22.71 -3.26
C LEU A 196 -11.53 24.21 -2.99
N LEU A 197 -12.63 24.87 -2.57
CA LEU A 197 -12.58 26.30 -2.20
C LEU A 197 -11.70 26.51 -0.97
N LEU A 198 -11.86 25.70 0.09
CA LEU A 198 -11.01 25.76 1.28
C LEU A 198 -9.53 25.58 0.95
N ALA A 199 -9.20 24.64 0.04
CA ALA A 199 -7.82 24.47 -0.44
C ALA A 199 -7.27 25.74 -1.12
N ARG A 200 -8.07 26.36 -2.01
CA ARG A 200 -7.68 27.59 -2.71
C ARG A 200 -7.47 28.77 -1.76
N GLU A 201 -8.37 28.93 -0.79
CA GLU A 201 -8.28 29.94 0.26
C GLU A 201 -7.08 29.72 1.17
N ALA A 202 -6.82 28.49 1.57
CA ALA A 202 -5.66 28.12 2.38
C ALA A 202 -4.33 28.49 1.69
N LEU A 203 -4.19 28.17 0.39
CA LEU A 203 -3.01 28.53 -0.40
C LEU A 203 -2.84 30.03 -0.54
N LEU A 204 -3.93 30.77 -0.82
CA LEU A 204 -3.90 32.21 -0.95
C LEU A 204 -3.50 32.91 0.36
N THR A 205 -4.11 32.48 1.46
CA THR A 205 -3.80 33.04 2.78
C THR A 205 -2.37 32.72 3.19
N THR A 206 -1.88 31.50 2.91
CA THR A 206 -0.48 31.14 3.12
C THR A 206 0.46 32.10 2.40
N PHE A 207 0.19 32.43 1.13
CA PHE A 207 0.98 33.40 0.38
C PHE A 207 0.99 34.79 1.05
N VAL A 208 -0.18 35.28 1.50
CA VAL A 208 -0.31 36.57 2.18
C VAL A 208 0.45 36.55 3.51
N GLU A 209 0.28 35.52 4.33
CA GLU A 209 0.92 35.42 5.66
C GLU A 209 2.47 35.35 5.55
N TYR A 210 3.04 34.69 4.54
CA TYR A 210 4.49 34.68 4.31
C TYR A 210 5.02 36.03 3.86
N HIS A 211 4.24 36.81 3.10
CA HIS A 211 4.59 38.19 2.76
C HIS A 211 4.55 39.10 4.01
N GLU A 212 3.46 39.00 4.79
CA GLU A 212 3.32 39.77 6.04
C GLU A 212 4.44 39.44 7.04
N HIS A 213 4.79 38.16 7.14
CA HIS A 213 5.91 37.70 7.98
C HIS A 213 7.26 38.29 7.54
N ARG A 214 7.49 38.42 6.22
CA ARG A 214 8.72 39.01 5.67
C ARG A 214 8.78 40.51 5.76
N PHE A 215 7.69 41.21 5.41
CA PHE A 215 7.67 42.66 5.18
C PHE A 215 6.88 43.44 6.22
N GLY A 216 6.15 42.78 7.13
CA GLY A 216 5.30 43.42 8.13
C GLY A 216 4.05 44.11 7.56
N CYS A 217 3.70 43.86 6.30
CA CYS A 217 2.52 44.41 5.64
C CYS A 217 1.95 43.42 4.62
N ARG A 218 0.66 43.56 4.28
CA ARG A 218 0.01 42.78 3.23
C ARG A 218 0.60 43.08 1.85
N PRO A 219 0.57 42.13 0.92
CA PRO A 219 0.88 42.37 -0.49
C PRO A 219 -0.13 43.36 -1.10
N ALA A 220 0.25 44.01 -2.20
CA ALA A 220 -0.70 44.81 -2.96
C ALA A 220 -1.85 43.98 -3.52
N SER A 221 -3.08 44.50 -3.58
CA SER A 221 -4.28 43.79 -4.08
C SER A 221 -4.06 43.18 -5.48
N GLU A 222 -3.31 43.85 -6.37
CA GLU A 222 -2.95 43.30 -7.69
C GLU A 222 -2.12 42.02 -7.58
N THR A 223 -1.18 41.94 -6.62
CA THR A 223 -0.36 40.77 -6.35
C THR A 223 -1.19 39.63 -5.78
N ILE A 224 -2.11 39.94 -4.85
CA ILE A 224 -3.06 38.98 -4.28
C ILE A 224 -3.95 38.41 -5.39
N ARG A 225 -4.46 39.24 -6.29
CA ARG A 225 -5.27 38.79 -7.44
C ARG A 225 -4.49 37.86 -8.38
N LYS A 226 -3.23 38.17 -8.69
CA LYS A 226 -2.34 37.30 -9.49
C LYS A 226 -2.11 35.95 -8.81
N ALA A 227 -1.90 35.95 -7.50
CA ALA A 227 -1.78 34.73 -6.72
C ALA A 227 -3.07 33.87 -6.80
N ALA A 228 -4.24 34.48 -6.63
CA ALA A 228 -5.53 33.81 -6.75
C ALA A 228 -5.77 33.24 -8.15
N GLU A 229 -5.39 33.94 -9.21
CA GLU A 229 -5.47 33.47 -10.59
C GLU A 229 -4.58 32.22 -10.82
N ILE A 230 -3.35 32.20 -10.31
CA ILE A 230 -2.47 31.04 -10.35
C ILE A 230 -3.10 29.85 -9.62
N ILE A 231 -3.61 30.08 -8.42
CA ILE A 231 -4.25 29.06 -7.58
C ILE A 231 -5.48 28.47 -8.29
N ALA A 232 -6.35 29.29 -8.86
CA ALA A 232 -7.55 28.84 -9.58
C ALA A 232 -7.24 27.95 -10.80
N TRP A 233 -6.06 28.10 -11.42
CA TRP A 233 -5.57 27.22 -12.48
C TRP A 233 -4.90 25.96 -11.96
N ASN A 234 -4.29 26.00 -10.80
CA ASN A 234 -3.45 24.93 -10.28
C ASN A 234 -4.18 23.98 -9.33
N VAL A 235 -5.29 24.43 -8.73
CA VAL A 235 -6.13 23.64 -7.83
C VAL A 235 -7.51 23.54 -8.46
N TRP A 236 -7.83 22.39 -9.10
CA TRP A 236 -8.99 22.28 -9.99
C TRP A 236 -9.93 21.14 -9.59
N GLN A 237 -11.19 21.22 -10.04
CA GLN A 237 -12.20 20.20 -9.79
C GLN A 237 -12.08 19.04 -10.78
N MET A 238 -11.90 17.80 -10.30
CA MET A 238 -11.67 16.64 -11.16
C MET A 238 -12.13 15.33 -10.53
N ASP A 239 -12.69 14.43 -11.35
CA ASP A 239 -12.73 13.00 -11.09
C ASP A 239 -11.34 12.42 -11.36
N GLY A 240 -10.59 12.13 -10.29
CA GLY A 240 -9.19 11.70 -10.37
C GLY A 240 -8.98 10.37 -11.11
N LEU A 241 -10.00 9.51 -11.17
CA LEU A 241 -9.94 8.23 -11.90
C LEU A 241 -10.34 8.35 -13.37
N LYS A 242 -11.04 9.44 -13.74
CA LYS A 242 -11.50 9.67 -15.12
C LYS A 242 -10.78 10.80 -15.83
N ALA A 243 -10.02 11.63 -15.10
CA ALA A 243 -9.35 12.81 -15.64
C ALA A 243 -10.28 13.79 -16.38
N VAL A 244 -11.51 13.90 -15.91
CA VAL A 244 -12.55 14.80 -16.40
C VAL A 244 -13.24 15.51 -15.23
N VAL A 245 -13.96 16.58 -15.52
CA VAL A 245 -14.82 17.24 -14.54
C VAL A 245 -15.83 16.22 -13.99
N PRO A 246 -16.09 16.18 -12.68
CA PRO A 246 -16.98 15.18 -12.08
C PRO A 246 -18.34 15.13 -12.77
N ALA A 247 -18.89 13.92 -12.96
CA ALA A 247 -20.16 13.63 -13.64
C ALA A 247 -20.34 14.26 -15.04
N SER A 248 -19.28 14.71 -15.69
CA SER A 248 -19.37 15.27 -17.06
C SER A 248 -19.43 14.21 -18.16
N CYS A 249 -19.18 12.93 -17.87
CA CYS A 249 -19.39 11.86 -18.84
C CYS A 249 -20.86 11.72 -19.20
N TYR A 250 -21.15 11.47 -20.49
CA TYR A 250 -22.50 11.33 -20.99
C TYR A 250 -22.67 10.06 -21.85
N GLU A 251 -23.94 9.63 -21.94
CA GLU A 251 -24.34 8.55 -22.84
C GLU A 251 -24.57 9.08 -24.25
N GLU A 252 -24.03 8.39 -25.24
CA GLU A 252 -24.27 8.73 -26.63
C GLU A 252 -25.55 8.05 -27.12
N LYS A 253 -26.52 8.86 -27.53
CA LYS A 253 -27.77 8.39 -28.13
C LYS A 253 -27.64 8.41 -29.65
N ARG A 254 -27.70 7.24 -30.26
CA ARG A 254 -27.73 7.08 -31.70
C ARG A 254 -29.13 6.68 -32.14
N VAL A 255 -29.68 7.47 -33.05
CA VAL A 255 -31.00 7.22 -33.63
C VAL A 255 -30.78 6.76 -35.07
N ASP A 256 -30.94 5.47 -35.33
CA ASP A 256 -30.89 4.94 -36.69
C ASP A 256 -32.33 4.85 -37.22
N ALA A 257 -32.62 5.69 -38.22
CA ALA A 257 -33.93 5.67 -38.91
C ALA A 257 -33.96 4.49 -39.89
N GLY A 258 -34.56 3.39 -39.46
CA GLY A 258 -34.92 2.28 -40.36
C GLY A 258 -36.17 2.59 -41.17
N LEU A 259 -36.40 1.83 -42.23
CA LEU A 259 -37.56 2.04 -43.13
C LEU A 259 -38.95 1.82 -42.42
N PHE A 260 -38.97 1.14 -41.29
CA PHE A 260 -40.21 0.78 -40.59
C PHE A 260 -40.16 1.03 -39.06
N GLU A 261 -38.98 1.23 -38.46
CA GLU A 261 -38.80 1.50 -37.03
C GLU A 261 -37.60 2.40 -36.78
N THR A 262 -37.76 3.29 -35.82
CA THR A 262 -36.64 4.10 -35.32
C THR A 262 -36.00 3.34 -34.18
N ILE A 263 -34.76 2.87 -34.32
CA ILE A 263 -34.00 2.17 -33.27
C ILE A 263 -33.14 3.20 -32.54
N GLU A 264 -33.45 3.40 -31.28
CA GLU A 264 -32.65 4.23 -30.38
C GLU A 264 -31.63 3.34 -29.68
N THR A 265 -30.34 3.55 -29.93
CA THR A 265 -29.25 2.83 -29.27
C THR A 265 -28.57 3.79 -28.31
N ILE A 266 -28.60 3.47 -27.02
CA ILE A 266 -27.89 4.21 -25.98
C ILE A 266 -26.56 3.50 -25.70
N THR A 267 -25.45 4.18 -25.90
CA THR A 267 -24.10 3.67 -25.60
C THR A 267 -23.52 4.47 -24.45
N PRO A 268 -23.06 3.80 -23.37
CA PRO A 268 -22.40 4.48 -22.26
C PRO A 268 -21.08 5.12 -22.73
N CYS A 269 -20.58 6.09 -21.97
CA CYS A 269 -19.27 6.68 -22.18
C CYS A 269 -18.20 5.58 -22.40
N PRO A 270 -17.42 5.62 -23.47
CA PRO A 270 -16.43 4.58 -23.78
C PRO A 270 -15.40 4.34 -22.66
N GLY A 271 -14.99 5.40 -21.97
CA GLY A 271 -14.09 5.29 -20.81
C GLY A 271 -14.74 4.61 -19.63
N CYS A 272 -16.01 4.94 -19.32
CA CYS A 272 -16.75 4.28 -18.24
C CYS A 272 -17.01 2.80 -18.51
N ALA A 273 -17.24 2.43 -19.77
CA ALA A 273 -17.51 1.05 -20.17
C ALA A 273 -16.24 0.17 -20.14
N LYS A 274 -15.06 0.75 -20.36
CA LYS A 274 -13.78 0.02 -20.48
C LYS A 274 -12.82 0.24 -19.31
N ASP A 275 -13.18 1.08 -18.35
CA ASP A 275 -12.28 1.55 -17.27
C ASP A 275 -10.97 2.16 -17.85
N ASP A 276 -11.11 2.99 -18.91
CA ASP A 276 -10.00 3.62 -19.62
C ASP A 276 -10.04 5.14 -19.43
N VAL A 277 -9.10 5.67 -18.66
CA VAL A 277 -8.99 7.11 -18.32
C VAL A 277 -8.90 8.01 -19.54
N LEU A 278 -8.32 7.55 -20.64
CA LEU A 278 -8.15 8.34 -21.87
C LEU A 278 -9.38 8.32 -22.78
N ALA A 279 -10.26 7.34 -22.63
CA ALA A 279 -11.41 7.13 -23.49
C ALA A 279 -12.70 7.81 -22.99
N HIS A 280 -12.66 8.51 -21.83
CA HIS A 280 -13.84 9.25 -21.34
C HIS A 280 -14.23 10.38 -22.27
N ASN A 281 -15.54 10.53 -22.54
CA ASN A 281 -16.12 11.61 -23.35
C ASN A 281 -16.53 12.85 -22.54
N GLY A 282 -16.30 12.85 -21.21
CA GLY A 282 -16.56 13.99 -20.35
C GLY A 282 -15.64 15.19 -20.61
N GLN A 283 -15.96 16.32 -19.96
CA GLN A 283 -15.20 17.56 -20.06
C GLN A 283 -13.78 17.37 -19.52
N ARG A 284 -12.76 17.49 -20.36
CA ARG A 284 -11.34 17.38 -19.97
C ARG A 284 -10.91 18.51 -19.06
N CYS A 285 -10.17 18.17 -18.00
CA CYS A 285 -9.63 19.17 -17.09
C CYS A 285 -8.44 19.90 -17.70
N ARG A 286 -8.50 21.24 -17.65
CA ARG A 286 -7.48 22.16 -18.14
C ARG A 286 -6.68 22.72 -17.01
N LEU A 287 -5.37 22.86 -17.19
CA LEU A 287 -4.44 23.50 -16.27
C LEU A 287 -3.37 24.27 -17.01
N ARG A 288 -2.58 25.04 -16.28
CA ARG A 288 -1.43 25.77 -16.82
C ARG A 288 -0.13 25.14 -16.35
N ARG A 289 0.81 25.01 -17.27
CA ARG A 289 2.21 24.77 -16.97
C ARG A 289 2.91 26.12 -16.96
N TRP A 290 3.42 26.48 -15.79
CA TRP A 290 4.08 27.75 -15.57
C TRP A 290 5.58 27.65 -15.78
N LEU A 291 6.20 28.78 -16.13
CA LEU A 291 7.61 28.90 -16.43
C LEU A 291 8.15 30.19 -15.87
N PRO A 292 9.44 30.24 -15.44
CA PRO A 292 10.08 31.49 -15.09
C PRO A 292 10.06 32.46 -16.26
N SER A 293 9.74 33.73 -15.99
CA SER A 293 9.76 34.81 -16.98
C SER A 293 10.71 35.93 -16.53
N ALA A 294 10.95 36.88 -17.43
CA ALA A 294 11.73 38.09 -17.12
C ALA A 294 10.92 39.08 -16.26
N THR A 295 9.62 38.86 -16.10
CA THR A 295 8.72 39.71 -15.27
C THR A 295 8.39 39.03 -13.97
N ASP A 296 7.74 39.71 -13.04
CA ASP A 296 7.26 39.16 -11.75
C ASP A 296 6.18 38.06 -11.96
N ILE A 297 5.45 38.11 -13.09
CA ILE A 297 4.40 37.15 -13.38
C ILE A 297 5.00 35.99 -14.16
N PRO A 298 4.81 34.73 -13.70
CA PRO A 298 5.24 33.55 -14.44
C PRO A 298 4.62 33.49 -15.83
N ASP A 299 5.41 33.07 -16.81
CA ASP A 299 4.94 32.74 -18.13
C ASP A 299 4.20 31.40 -18.12
N TYR A 300 3.32 31.11 -19.08
CA TYR A 300 2.58 29.86 -19.07
C TYR A 300 2.16 29.38 -20.46
N PHE A 301 1.80 28.09 -20.53
CA PHE A 301 0.98 27.55 -21.61
C PHE A 301 -0.09 26.62 -21.06
N GLU A 302 -1.23 26.56 -21.76
CA GLU A 302 -2.34 25.74 -21.33
C GLU A 302 -2.21 24.30 -21.83
N CYS A 303 -2.66 23.35 -21.03
CA CYS A 303 -2.61 21.92 -21.29
C CYS A 303 -3.80 21.22 -20.64
N ASN A 304 -4.00 19.94 -21.02
CA ASN A 304 -4.95 19.07 -20.35
C ASN A 304 -4.23 18.17 -19.37
N TYR A 305 -4.90 17.77 -18.28
CA TYR A 305 -4.33 16.79 -17.36
C TYR A 305 -3.93 15.47 -18.07
N THR A 306 -4.69 15.06 -19.09
CA THR A 306 -4.36 13.89 -19.90
C THR A 306 -3.04 13.98 -20.67
N ASP A 307 -2.50 15.18 -20.86
CA ASP A 307 -1.17 15.35 -21.45
C ASP A 307 -0.06 14.85 -20.52
N PHE A 308 -0.28 14.93 -19.17
CA PHE A 308 0.62 14.35 -18.16
C PHE A 308 0.52 12.82 -18.14
N ILE A 309 -0.69 12.26 -18.20
CA ILE A 309 -0.91 10.81 -18.28
C ILE A 309 -0.19 10.21 -19.50
N THR A 310 -0.29 10.87 -20.65
CA THR A 310 0.32 10.41 -21.92
C THR A 310 1.77 10.84 -22.07
N LYS A 311 2.34 11.57 -21.10
CA LYS A 311 3.73 12.07 -21.10
C LYS A 311 4.07 12.79 -22.41
N LYS A 312 3.15 13.63 -22.89
CA LYS A 312 3.34 14.39 -24.12
C LYS A 312 4.47 15.39 -23.97
N TYR A 313 5.20 15.61 -25.08
CA TYR A 313 6.09 16.75 -25.21
C TYR A 313 5.33 17.92 -25.82
N LYS A 314 5.32 19.07 -25.14
CA LYS A 314 4.82 20.34 -25.67
C LYS A 314 5.98 21.27 -25.99
N THR A 315 5.91 21.98 -27.11
CA THR A 315 6.93 22.98 -27.51
C THR A 315 6.47 24.35 -27.06
N TYR A 316 7.32 25.01 -26.28
CA TYR A 316 7.15 26.39 -25.85
C TYR A 316 8.47 27.15 -26.05
N HIS A 317 8.43 28.30 -26.75
CA HIS A 317 9.63 29.09 -27.12
C HIS A 317 10.80 28.24 -27.62
N LYS A 318 10.56 27.33 -28.58
CA LYS A 318 11.54 26.38 -29.19
C LYS A 318 12.07 25.28 -28.25
N THR A 319 11.65 25.26 -26.98
CA THR A 319 12.04 24.22 -26.02
C THR A 319 10.94 23.17 -25.90
N LYS A 320 11.30 21.90 -26.02
CA LYS A 320 10.39 20.77 -25.76
C LYS A 320 10.33 20.51 -24.26
N ARG A 321 9.13 20.51 -23.70
CA ARG A 321 8.86 20.22 -22.30
C ARG A 321 8.05 18.93 -22.18
N LEU A 322 8.57 17.99 -21.38
CA LEU A 322 7.83 16.78 -21.01
C LEU A 322 6.74 17.15 -20.00
N MET A 323 5.51 16.70 -20.27
CA MET A 323 4.40 16.88 -19.33
C MET A 323 4.45 15.79 -18.28
N ARG A 324 4.96 16.15 -17.08
CA ARG A 324 5.17 15.27 -15.94
C ARG A 324 5.29 16.11 -14.68
N PHE A 325 4.72 15.64 -13.59
CA PHE A 325 5.03 16.18 -12.27
C PHE A 325 6.33 15.57 -11.75
N ASP A 326 7.09 16.34 -10.97
CA ASP A 326 8.31 15.84 -10.34
C ASP A 326 7.95 14.93 -9.17
N PHE A 327 6.96 15.33 -8.37
CA PHE A 327 6.42 14.53 -7.27
C PHE A 327 4.88 14.50 -7.29
N VAL A 328 4.34 13.38 -6.84
CA VAL A 328 2.93 13.23 -6.47
C VAL A 328 2.85 12.77 -5.02
N VAL A 329 1.96 13.40 -4.26
CA VAL A 329 1.70 13.06 -2.86
C VAL A 329 0.19 13.01 -2.63
N GLY A 330 -0.25 12.24 -1.64
CA GLY A 330 -1.65 12.27 -1.27
C GLY A 330 -2.10 11.12 -0.37
N ASN A 331 -3.33 11.26 0.09
CA ASN A 331 -4.10 10.26 0.83
C ASN A 331 -5.41 10.00 0.06
N PRO A 332 -5.39 9.18 -1.01
CA PRO A 332 -6.56 8.96 -1.86
C PRO A 332 -7.66 8.19 -1.13
N PRO A 333 -8.93 8.30 -1.58
CA PRO A 333 -10.03 7.54 -1.01
C PRO A 333 -9.75 6.04 -1.08
N PHE A 334 -10.02 5.32 0.03
CA PHE A 334 -9.69 3.90 0.15
C PHE A 334 -10.70 3.00 -0.54
N ASN A 335 -11.99 3.32 -0.40
CA ASN A 335 -13.09 2.52 -0.92
C ASN A 335 -14.18 3.40 -1.52
N GLU A 336 -14.93 2.85 -2.47
CA GLU A 336 -16.19 3.37 -2.97
C GLU A 336 -17.34 2.74 -2.16
N LEU A 337 -18.23 3.56 -1.62
CA LEU A 337 -19.46 3.06 -1.01
C LEU A 337 -20.40 2.56 -2.10
N THR A 338 -20.79 1.31 -2.01
CA THR A 338 -21.83 0.73 -2.86
C THR A 338 -23.08 0.45 -2.03
N GLU A 339 -24.27 0.51 -2.65
CA GLU A 339 -25.54 0.10 -2.03
C GLU A 339 -25.58 -1.41 -1.74
N GLY A 340 -24.55 -1.95 -1.07
CA GLY A 340 -24.42 -3.36 -0.78
C GLY A 340 -23.43 -3.63 0.35
N THR A 341 -23.27 -4.89 0.71
CA THR A 341 -22.37 -5.33 1.79
C THR A 341 -20.90 -5.39 1.39
N SER A 342 -20.54 -4.99 0.16
CA SER A 342 -19.19 -5.15 -0.37
C SER A 342 -18.71 -3.87 -1.06
N ASP A 343 -18.01 -2.98 -0.31
CA ASP A 343 -17.33 -1.83 -0.90
C ASP A 343 -16.25 -2.26 -1.88
N LYS A 344 -16.09 -1.49 -2.97
CA LYS A 344 -14.98 -1.66 -3.93
C LYS A 344 -13.78 -0.84 -3.47
N THR A 345 -12.58 -1.36 -3.69
CA THR A 345 -11.36 -0.59 -3.45
C THR A 345 -11.17 0.47 -4.54
N LEU A 346 -10.64 1.63 -4.16
CA LEU A 346 -10.29 2.71 -5.07
C LEU A 346 -8.79 3.03 -5.03
N TYR A 347 -8.13 2.85 -3.88
CA TYR A 347 -6.74 3.23 -3.70
C TYR A 347 -5.78 2.57 -4.69
N ASP A 348 -6.05 1.33 -5.08
CA ASP A 348 -5.29 0.59 -6.09
C ASP A 348 -5.33 1.29 -7.45
N LYS A 349 -6.49 1.82 -7.85
CA LYS A 349 -6.65 2.59 -9.08
C LYS A 349 -5.94 3.96 -8.98
N PHE A 350 -6.07 4.65 -7.84
CA PHE A 350 -5.35 5.92 -7.62
C PHE A 350 -3.83 5.74 -7.65
N MET A 351 -3.30 4.64 -7.09
CA MET A 351 -1.88 4.31 -7.20
C MET A 351 -1.45 4.15 -8.67
N ASP A 352 -2.20 3.35 -9.45
CA ASP A 352 -1.90 3.14 -10.87
C ASP A 352 -1.99 4.44 -11.69
N GLU A 353 -2.95 5.33 -11.41
CA GLU A 353 -3.08 6.63 -12.11
C GLU A 353 -1.96 7.61 -11.69
N ALA A 354 -1.59 7.68 -10.42
CA ALA A 354 -0.51 8.52 -9.92
C ALA A 354 0.84 8.16 -10.57
N TYR A 355 1.12 6.87 -10.75
CA TYR A 355 2.36 6.40 -11.39
C TYR A 355 2.46 6.76 -12.88
N LYS A 356 1.33 7.09 -13.53
CA LYS A 356 1.34 7.57 -14.92
C LYS A 356 1.83 9.02 -15.03
N VAL A 357 1.54 9.86 -14.05
CA VAL A 357 1.79 11.32 -14.12
C VAL A 357 3.08 11.77 -13.47
N SER A 358 3.70 10.93 -12.63
CA SER A 358 5.01 11.19 -12.02
C SER A 358 5.88 9.94 -11.98
N SER A 359 7.20 10.16 -11.85
CA SER A 359 8.17 9.09 -11.56
C SER A 359 8.42 8.91 -10.06
N LYS A 360 8.01 9.86 -9.22
CA LYS A 360 8.18 9.85 -7.78
C LYS A 360 6.82 10.09 -7.11
N VAL A 361 6.29 9.08 -6.43
CA VAL A 361 4.94 9.09 -5.88
C VAL A 361 4.94 8.60 -4.44
N LEU A 362 4.45 9.44 -3.52
CA LEU A 362 4.25 9.11 -2.10
C LEU A 362 2.76 9.05 -1.79
N LEU A 363 2.28 7.91 -1.33
CA LEU A 363 0.86 7.75 -1.01
C LEU A 363 0.65 7.05 0.33
N ILE A 364 -0.42 7.46 1.00
CA ILE A 364 -0.99 6.76 2.16
C ILE A 364 -2.10 5.85 1.63
N THR A 365 -2.05 4.58 1.95
CA THR A 365 -3.04 3.61 1.50
C THR A 365 -3.29 2.53 2.56
N PRO A 366 -4.39 1.76 2.45
CA PRO A 366 -4.55 0.53 3.23
C PRO A 366 -3.43 -0.47 2.95
N GLY A 367 -2.89 -1.10 4.02
CA GLY A 367 -1.76 -2.02 3.91
C GLY A 367 -2.10 -3.44 3.45
N ARG A 368 -3.37 -3.78 3.22
CA ARG A 368 -3.82 -5.17 2.94
C ARG A 368 -3.14 -5.83 1.75
N PHE A 369 -2.86 -5.07 0.69
CA PHE A 369 -2.22 -5.60 -0.52
C PHE A 369 -0.82 -6.16 -0.25
N LEU A 370 -0.10 -5.61 0.74
CA LEU A 370 1.22 -6.09 1.14
C LEU A 370 1.20 -7.54 1.64
N PHE A 371 0.07 -7.99 2.19
CA PHE A 371 -0.16 -9.36 2.67
C PHE A 371 -0.84 -10.25 1.60
N ASN A 372 -0.93 -9.77 0.37
CA ASN A 372 -1.70 -10.41 -0.71
C ASN A 372 -3.15 -10.74 -0.29
N ALA A 373 -3.75 -9.80 0.45
CA ALA A 373 -5.08 -9.90 1.05
C ALA A 373 -5.94 -8.68 0.70
N GLY A 374 -7.22 -8.73 1.05
CA GLY A 374 -8.16 -7.64 0.82
C GLY A 374 -8.99 -7.83 -0.44
N LYS A 375 -9.64 -6.74 -0.89
CA LYS A 375 -10.56 -6.74 -2.03
C LYS A 375 -9.90 -6.30 -3.35
N THR A 376 -8.64 -5.92 -3.32
CA THR A 376 -7.85 -5.63 -4.53
C THR A 376 -7.62 -6.90 -5.35
N PRO A 377 -7.55 -6.81 -6.69
CA PRO A 377 -7.27 -7.96 -7.53
C PRO A 377 -5.94 -8.63 -7.14
N LYS A 378 -5.93 -9.95 -7.00
CA LYS A 378 -4.73 -10.70 -6.61
C LYS A 378 -3.55 -10.42 -7.56
N ALA A 379 -3.80 -10.37 -8.88
CA ALA A 379 -2.79 -10.06 -9.87
C ALA A 379 -2.18 -8.66 -9.69
N TRP A 380 -2.99 -7.68 -9.21
CA TRP A 380 -2.51 -6.34 -8.89
C TRP A 380 -1.62 -6.37 -7.64
N ASN A 381 -2.02 -7.08 -6.58
CA ASN A 381 -1.17 -7.26 -5.39
C ASN A 381 0.19 -7.87 -5.75
N GLU A 382 0.17 -8.94 -6.56
CA GLU A 382 1.39 -9.60 -7.03
C GLU A 382 2.27 -8.67 -7.88
N LYS A 383 1.67 -7.84 -8.76
CA LYS A 383 2.36 -6.78 -9.52
C LYS A 383 3.05 -5.81 -8.57
N MET A 384 2.34 -5.29 -7.55
CA MET A 384 2.89 -4.31 -6.62
C MET A 384 4.00 -4.91 -5.74
N LEU A 385 3.83 -6.15 -5.28
CA LEU A 385 4.86 -6.85 -4.49
C LEU A 385 6.11 -7.20 -5.31
N ALA A 386 5.97 -7.36 -6.62
CA ALA A 386 7.08 -7.61 -7.55
C ALA A 386 7.75 -6.33 -8.07
N ASP A 387 7.13 -5.16 -7.86
CA ASP A 387 7.66 -3.89 -8.34
C ASP A 387 8.94 -3.52 -7.59
N ARG A 388 10.05 -3.42 -8.35
CA ARG A 388 11.38 -3.10 -7.79
C ARG A 388 11.57 -1.61 -7.47
N HIS A 389 10.68 -0.77 -7.94
CA HIS A 389 10.67 0.68 -7.72
C HIS A 389 9.77 1.12 -6.57
N LEU A 390 9.02 0.18 -5.97
CA LEU A 390 8.15 0.43 -4.84
C LEU A 390 8.83 0.09 -3.51
N LYS A 391 8.79 1.02 -2.58
CA LYS A 391 9.31 0.88 -1.23
C LYS A 391 8.22 1.19 -0.20
N VAL A 392 8.12 0.38 0.85
CA VAL A 392 7.36 0.70 2.05
C VAL A 392 8.24 1.60 2.93
N LEU A 393 7.77 2.81 3.20
CA LEU A 393 8.44 3.73 4.12
C LEU A 393 8.04 3.44 5.57
N GLU A 394 6.73 3.30 5.80
CA GLU A 394 6.15 3.06 7.11
C GLU A 394 4.94 2.15 6.99
N TYR A 395 4.74 1.33 8.01
CA TYR A 395 3.54 0.53 8.15
C TYR A 395 2.99 0.66 9.58
N TYR A 396 1.73 0.99 9.69
CA TYR A 396 0.98 1.13 10.93
C TYR A 396 -0.07 0.02 11.01
N PRO A 397 0.18 -1.04 11.79
CA PRO A 397 -0.76 -2.18 11.91
C PRO A 397 -2.13 -1.78 12.43
N LYS A 398 -2.17 -0.77 13.31
CA LYS A 398 -3.39 -0.19 13.86
C LYS A 398 -3.62 1.19 13.24
N SER A 399 -4.71 1.33 12.50
CA SER A 399 -5.06 2.58 11.82
C SER A 399 -5.38 3.73 12.76
N ASP A 400 -5.85 3.45 13.97
CA ASP A 400 -6.16 4.44 15.01
C ASP A 400 -4.93 5.22 15.50
N THR A 401 -3.73 4.68 15.29
CA THR A 401 -2.47 5.41 15.56
C THR A 401 -2.20 6.53 14.56
N VAL A 402 -2.86 6.52 13.40
CA VAL A 402 -2.71 7.50 12.32
C VAL A 402 -3.99 8.32 12.14
N PHE A 403 -5.12 7.64 12.07
CA PHE A 403 -6.43 8.23 11.82
C PHE A 403 -7.37 7.90 12.99
N THR A 404 -7.59 8.89 13.83
CA THR A 404 -8.57 8.77 14.92
C THR A 404 -9.96 8.48 14.36
N ASP A 405 -10.71 7.60 15.00
CA ASP A 405 -12.08 7.21 14.64
C ASP A 405 -12.24 6.44 13.29
N THR A 406 -11.14 5.89 12.73
CA THR A 406 -11.20 5.10 11.49
C THR A 406 -10.56 3.73 11.69
N ASP A 407 -11.36 2.65 11.58
CA ASP A 407 -10.84 1.27 11.59
C ASP A 407 -10.58 0.80 10.16
N ILE A 408 -9.29 0.71 9.80
CA ILE A 408 -8.82 0.22 8.49
C ILE A 408 -8.21 -1.16 8.69
N THR A 409 -8.99 -2.18 8.40
CA THR A 409 -8.51 -3.57 8.49
C THR A 409 -7.27 -3.79 7.63
N GLY A 410 -6.20 -4.29 8.23
CA GLY A 410 -4.90 -4.49 7.57
C GLY A 410 -3.96 -3.30 7.70
N GLY A 411 -4.32 -2.30 8.53
CA GLY A 411 -3.47 -1.16 8.83
C GLY A 411 -3.31 -0.16 7.68
N VAL A 412 -2.45 0.81 7.91
CA VAL A 412 -2.13 1.89 6.97
C VAL A 412 -0.66 1.79 6.56
N VAL A 413 -0.37 2.04 5.30
CA VAL A 413 0.99 2.03 4.78
C VAL A 413 1.30 3.33 4.05
N ILE A 414 2.52 3.84 4.24
CA ILE A 414 3.10 4.89 3.43
C ILE A 414 4.05 4.22 2.44
N THR A 415 3.77 4.41 1.16
CA THR A 415 4.58 3.88 0.08
C THR A 415 5.28 4.99 -0.69
N PHE A 416 6.49 4.71 -1.14
CA PHE A 416 7.23 5.55 -2.07
C PHE A 416 7.59 4.75 -3.31
N HIS A 417 7.10 5.19 -4.46
CA HIS A 417 7.43 4.66 -5.77
C HIS A 417 8.37 5.63 -6.48
N ASN A 418 9.57 5.17 -6.89
CA ASN A 418 10.56 6.00 -7.57
C ASN A 418 11.19 5.23 -8.74
N LEU A 419 10.77 5.56 -9.96
CA LEU A 419 11.26 4.91 -11.19
C LEU A 419 12.76 5.09 -11.44
N THR A 420 13.44 5.99 -10.73
CA THR A 420 14.88 6.23 -10.92
C THR A 420 15.74 5.36 -9.99
N GLN A 421 15.12 4.66 -9.03
CA GLN A 421 15.81 3.83 -8.05
C GLN A 421 15.27 2.40 -8.05
N ASP A 422 16.16 1.43 -7.89
CA ASP A 422 15.83 0.02 -7.73
C ASP A 422 16.00 -0.37 -6.26
N TYR A 423 14.88 -0.55 -5.56
CA TYR A 423 14.85 -0.98 -4.15
C TYR A 423 14.83 -2.50 -3.98
N GLY A 424 14.75 -3.26 -5.10
CA GLY A 424 14.39 -4.67 -5.11
C GLY A 424 12.92 -4.90 -4.82
N ALA A 425 12.39 -6.03 -5.25
CA ALA A 425 10.99 -6.38 -5.01
C ALA A 425 10.69 -6.52 -3.51
N ILE A 426 9.51 -6.07 -3.07
CA ILE A 426 9.00 -6.31 -1.71
C ILE A 426 8.87 -7.82 -1.48
N GLY A 427 8.32 -8.55 -2.47
CA GLY A 427 8.14 -10.00 -2.45
C GLY A 427 7.13 -10.44 -1.41
N VAL A 428 7.58 -10.62 -0.17
CA VAL A 428 6.72 -10.91 0.98
C VAL A 428 6.90 -9.80 2.01
N PHE A 429 5.80 -9.35 2.57
CA PHE A 429 5.78 -8.35 3.62
C PHE A 429 5.28 -8.94 4.93
N THR A 430 5.88 -8.54 6.04
CA THR A 430 5.48 -8.91 7.39
C THR A 430 5.36 -7.65 8.27
N ASN A 431 4.75 -7.80 9.44
CA ASN A 431 4.59 -6.69 10.39
C ASN A 431 5.88 -6.25 11.11
N HIS A 432 6.99 -6.96 10.86
CA HIS A 432 8.27 -6.74 11.53
C HIS A 432 9.31 -6.30 10.51
N ALA A 433 9.90 -5.13 10.71
CA ALA A 433 10.91 -4.56 9.82
C ALA A 433 12.15 -5.47 9.74
N GLU A 434 12.56 -6.04 10.89
CA GLU A 434 13.70 -6.95 11.00
C GLU A 434 13.45 -8.23 10.18
N LEU A 435 12.24 -8.81 10.28
CA LEU A 435 11.89 -10.01 9.53
C LEU A 435 11.84 -9.75 8.00
N ASN A 436 11.38 -8.57 7.59
CA ASN A 436 11.41 -8.16 6.20
C ASN A 436 12.85 -7.99 5.69
N SER A 437 13.74 -7.46 6.52
CA SER A 437 15.17 -7.32 6.21
C SER A 437 15.86 -8.68 6.12
N ILE A 438 15.66 -9.57 7.10
CA ILE A 438 16.16 -10.96 7.09
C ILE A 438 15.69 -11.68 5.82
N TYR A 439 14.38 -11.60 5.52
CA TYR A 439 13.81 -12.21 4.32
C TYR A 439 14.52 -11.74 3.05
N LYS A 440 14.74 -10.43 2.88
CA LYS A 440 15.41 -9.89 1.68
C LYS A 440 16.82 -10.42 1.50
N LYS A 441 17.62 -10.52 2.57
CA LYS A 441 18.96 -11.07 2.55
C LYS A 441 18.96 -12.55 2.15
N VAL A 442 18.09 -13.33 2.78
CA VAL A 442 18.03 -14.79 2.58
C VAL A 442 17.41 -15.13 1.23
N ALA A 443 16.35 -14.43 0.80
CA ALA A 443 15.63 -14.72 -0.45
C ALA A 443 16.52 -14.56 -1.69
N ALA A 444 17.53 -13.71 -1.65
CA ALA A 444 18.48 -13.54 -2.74
C ALA A 444 19.29 -14.83 -3.03
N GLU A 445 19.47 -15.69 -2.04
CA GLU A 445 20.24 -16.93 -2.14
C GLU A 445 19.38 -18.20 -2.29
N ILE A 446 18.06 -18.12 -2.03
CA ILE A 446 17.17 -19.30 -2.07
C ILE A 446 17.07 -19.86 -3.49
N SER A 447 16.85 -19.01 -4.51
CA SER A 447 16.61 -19.43 -5.89
C SER A 447 15.69 -20.66 -5.93
N ASP A 448 16.18 -21.80 -6.48
CA ASP A 448 15.47 -23.07 -6.52
C ASP A 448 15.77 -23.99 -5.32
N LYS A 449 16.57 -23.54 -4.35
CA LYS A 449 17.05 -24.31 -3.20
C LYS A 449 16.21 -24.04 -1.94
N SER A 450 14.94 -24.41 -1.98
CA SER A 450 14.04 -24.31 -0.82
C SER A 450 13.98 -25.66 -0.07
N LEU A 451 13.91 -25.58 1.27
CA LEU A 451 13.66 -26.78 2.10
C LEU A 451 12.33 -27.45 1.71
N ALA A 452 11.35 -26.69 1.22
CA ALA A 452 10.08 -27.22 0.74
C ALA A 452 10.23 -28.29 -0.37
N ASN A 453 11.33 -28.26 -1.12
CA ASN A 453 11.59 -29.18 -2.24
C ASN A 453 11.88 -30.63 -1.78
N ILE A 454 12.26 -30.80 -0.53
CA ILE A 454 12.58 -32.13 0.02
C ILE A 454 11.52 -32.64 1.00
N PHE A 455 10.32 -32.08 0.96
CA PHE A 455 9.19 -32.54 1.76
C PHE A 455 8.49 -33.74 1.10
N TYR A 456 8.14 -34.71 1.93
CA TYR A 456 7.34 -35.86 1.57
C TYR A 456 6.04 -35.84 2.37
N VAL A 457 4.93 -36.17 1.69
CA VAL A 457 3.63 -36.39 2.34
C VAL A 457 3.56 -37.80 2.95
N GLN A 458 2.52 -38.00 3.77
CA GLN A 458 2.27 -39.29 4.41
C GLN A 458 2.28 -40.46 3.40
N ASN A 459 2.60 -41.65 3.88
CA ASN A 459 2.47 -42.88 3.12
C ASN A 459 1.02 -43.14 2.67
N LYS A 460 0.84 -43.93 1.63
CA LYS A 460 -0.45 -44.23 1.03
C LYS A 460 -0.67 -45.75 0.99
N PHE A 461 -1.94 -46.16 1.03
CA PHE A 461 -2.32 -47.54 0.83
C PHE A 461 -2.22 -47.94 -0.66
N LYS A 462 -1.86 -49.19 -0.88
CA LYS A 462 -2.04 -49.92 -2.13
C LYS A 462 -3.40 -50.59 -2.09
N LEU A 463 -4.44 -49.89 -2.55
CA LEU A 463 -5.85 -50.23 -2.33
C LEU A 463 -6.28 -51.54 -2.99
N ASP A 464 -5.70 -51.94 -4.14
CA ASP A 464 -5.97 -53.19 -4.85
C ASP A 464 -5.59 -54.39 -3.99
N VAL A 465 -4.43 -54.34 -3.35
CA VAL A 465 -3.97 -55.40 -2.44
C VAL A 465 -4.77 -55.36 -1.12
N LEU A 466 -4.97 -54.19 -0.56
CA LEU A 466 -5.70 -54.02 0.71
C LEU A 466 -7.14 -54.50 0.60
N PHE A 467 -7.87 -54.15 -0.43
CA PHE A 467 -9.28 -54.52 -0.60
C PHE A 467 -9.48 -55.96 -1.07
N LYS A 468 -8.45 -56.57 -1.61
CA LYS A 468 -8.47 -58.02 -1.90
C LYS A 468 -8.41 -58.85 -0.61
N ASP A 469 -7.52 -58.45 0.31
CA ASP A 469 -7.33 -59.16 1.57
C ASP A 469 -8.38 -58.78 2.64
N TYR A 470 -8.84 -57.50 2.62
CA TYR A 470 -9.80 -56.91 3.57
C TYR A 470 -10.93 -56.12 2.85
N PRO A 471 -11.89 -56.83 2.18
CA PRO A 471 -12.96 -56.16 1.42
C PRO A 471 -13.85 -55.22 2.27
N GLN A 472 -13.99 -55.52 3.58
CA GLN A 472 -14.78 -54.73 4.53
C GLN A 472 -14.28 -53.30 4.71
N TYR A 473 -12.99 -53.06 4.50
CA TYR A 473 -12.38 -51.73 4.68
C TYR A 473 -12.81 -50.71 3.62
N LYS A 474 -13.36 -51.14 2.48
CA LYS A 474 -14.02 -50.27 1.51
C LYS A 474 -15.10 -49.35 2.12
N LYS A 475 -15.75 -49.82 3.20
CA LYS A 475 -16.83 -49.07 3.88
C LYS A 475 -16.28 -48.13 4.94
N ILE A 476 -15.06 -48.33 5.40
CA ILE A 476 -14.42 -47.55 6.51
C ILE A 476 -13.55 -46.44 5.94
N LEU A 477 -12.79 -46.74 4.87
CA LEU A 477 -11.92 -45.81 4.23
C LEU A 477 -12.71 -44.76 3.45
N GLY A 478 -12.23 -43.53 3.41
CA GLY A 478 -12.88 -42.43 2.71
C GLY A 478 -13.04 -42.66 1.21
N SER A 479 -13.65 -41.73 0.52
CA SER A 479 -13.90 -41.73 -0.93
C SER A 479 -13.21 -40.54 -1.62
N GLU A 480 -13.34 -40.43 -2.93
CA GLU A 480 -12.87 -39.28 -3.73
C GLU A 480 -11.33 -39.10 -3.68
N GLY A 481 -10.58 -40.23 -3.71
CA GLY A 481 -9.11 -40.25 -3.66
C GLY A 481 -8.52 -40.06 -2.25
N ARG A 482 -9.36 -39.96 -1.21
CA ARG A 482 -8.91 -39.92 0.19
C ARG A 482 -8.67 -41.27 0.82
N GLU A 483 -9.25 -42.33 0.26
CA GLU A 483 -9.15 -43.72 0.70
C GLU A 483 -7.70 -44.26 0.72
N ARG A 484 -6.82 -43.66 -0.09
CA ARG A 484 -5.39 -44.05 -0.12
C ARG A 484 -4.58 -43.47 1.05
N ARG A 485 -5.10 -42.48 1.77
CA ARG A 485 -4.33 -41.74 2.77
C ARG A 485 -4.26 -42.47 4.11
N LEU A 486 -3.04 -42.55 4.66
CA LEU A 486 -2.87 -42.96 6.05
C LEU A 486 -3.26 -41.79 6.97
N THR A 487 -4.52 -41.76 7.41
CA THR A 487 -5.01 -40.80 8.39
C THR A 487 -4.73 -41.26 9.82
N ALA A 488 -4.76 -40.40 10.80
CA ALA A 488 -4.56 -40.79 12.20
C ALA A 488 -5.65 -41.75 12.70
N SER A 489 -6.90 -41.55 12.27
CA SER A 489 -8.06 -42.36 12.69
C SER A 489 -7.98 -43.81 12.26
N ILE A 490 -7.34 -44.14 11.14
CA ILE A 490 -7.24 -45.52 10.66
C ILE A 490 -6.41 -46.38 11.59
N LEU A 491 -5.49 -45.82 12.39
CA LEU A 491 -4.63 -46.61 13.28
C LEU A 491 -5.41 -47.31 14.41
N TYR A 492 -6.64 -46.90 14.66
CA TYR A 492 -7.55 -47.55 15.62
C TYR A 492 -8.85 -48.08 14.98
N GLN A 493 -9.16 -47.66 13.75
CA GLN A 493 -10.36 -48.10 13.03
C GLN A 493 -10.14 -49.40 12.26
N LEU A 494 -8.89 -49.65 11.84
CA LEU A 494 -8.54 -50.83 11.09
C LEU A 494 -7.81 -51.86 12.03
N ASP A 495 -8.40 -53.01 12.23
CA ASP A 495 -7.95 -54.05 13.16
C ASP A 495 -6.69 -54.79 12.72
N PHE A 496 -6.22 -54.59 11.48
CA PHE A 496 -4.98 -55.19 11.00
C PHE A 496 -3.70 -54.46 11.44
N PHE A 497 -3.81 -53.22 12.01
CA PHE A 497 -2.67 -52.56 12.62
C PHE A 497 -2.32 -53.21 13.97
N ARG A 498 -1.08 -53.64 14.09
CA ARG A 498 -0.55 -54.30 15.28
C ARG A 498 0.21 -53.36 16.19
N GLU A 499 0.27 -53.64 17.47
CA GLU A 499 1.06 -52.86 18.43
C GLU A 499 2.53 -53.26 18.44
N GLU A 500 2.79 -54.49 18.06
CA GLU A 500 4.14 -55.08 17.98
C GLU A 500 4.42 -55.65 16.59
N ARG A 501 5.70 -55.74 16.22
CA ARG A 501 6.16 -56.31 14.99
C ARG A 501 5.95 -57.84 15.06
N ALA A 502 5.24 -58.41 14.13
CA ALA A 502 4.96 -59.83 14.04
C ALA A 502 5.70 -60.55 12.89
N SER A 503 6.21 -59.83 11.91
CA SER A 503 6.92 -60.36 10.74
C SER A 503 8.11 -59.48 10.37
N LEU A 504 9.08 -60.03 9.63
CA LEU A 504 10.17 -59.25 9.04
C LEU A 504 9.69 -58.27 7.97
N ASP A 505 8.54 -58.54 7.34
CA ASP A 505 7.91 -57.70 6.34
C ASP A 505 7.06 -56.57 6.96
N ASP A 506 6.95 -56.54 8.29
CA ASP A 506 6.24 -55.49 9.00
C ASP A 506 7.07 -54.21 9.07
N ILE A 507 6.45 -53.10 8.74
CA ILE A 507 7.00 -51.75 8.88
C ILE A 507 6.32 -51.02 10.02
N CYS A 508 7.04 -50.09 10.62
CA CYS A 508 6.50 -49.20 11.62
C CYS A 508 5.73 -48.02 10.96
N ILE A 509 4.54 -47.68 11.45
CA ILE A 509 3.81 -46.46 11.09
C ILE A 509 3.65 -45.60 12.33
N ILE A 510 4.15 -44.35 12.25
CA ILE A 510 4.00 -43.34 13.30
C ILE A 510 2.77 -42.48 13.02
N GLY A 511 1.93 -42.31 14.02
CA GLY A 511 0.76 -41.46 13.97
C GLY A 511 0.43 -40.83 15.31
N LEU A 512 -0.71 -40.14 15.39
CA LEU A 512 -1.24 -39.55 16.62
C LEU A 512 -2.56 -40.23 16.98
N ILE A 513 -2.70 -40.68 18.21
CA ILE A 513 -3.99 -41.05 18.84
C ILE A 513 -4.14 -40.23 20.09
N ASN A 514 -5.23 -39.46 20.20
CA ASN A 514 -5.47 -38.55 21.31
C ASN A 514 -4.28 -37.59 21.58
N ASN A 515 -3.72 -37.01 20.53
CA ASN A 515 -2.54 -36.14 20.57
C ASN A 515 -1.24 -36.78 21.12
N LYS A 516 -1.22 -38.10 21.32
CA LYS A 516 -0.02 -38.85 21.69
C LYS A 516 0.56 -39.60 20.50
N ARG A 517 1.88 -39.58 20.35
CA ARG A 517 2.58 -40.35 19.34
C ARG A 517 2.46 -41.83 19.64
N VAL A 518 2.06 -42.60 18.63
CA VAL A 518 1.94 -44.04 18.72
C VAL A 518 2.66 -44.72 17.54
N LYS A 519 3.15 -45.89 17.77
CA LYS A 519 3.71 -46.78 16.75
C LYS A 519 2.72 -47.89 16.49
N ARG A 520 2.50 -48.25 15.21
CA ARG A 520 1.71 -49.39 14.78
C ARG A 520 2.48 -50.10 13.67
N TYR A 521 2.24 -51.35 13.50
CA TYR A 521 2.92 -52.19 12.53
C TYR A 521 1.93 -52.79 11.53
N LEU A 522 2.33 -52.86 10.26
CA LEU A 522 1.57 -53.50 9.18
C LEU A 522 2.54 -54.09 8.17
N ASP A 523 2.07 -55.08 7.40
CA ASP A 523 2.82 -55.68 6.29
C ASP A 523 3.02 -54.65 5.17
N ILE A 524 4.26 -54.49 4.71
CA ILE A 524 4.68 -53.53 3.69
C ILE A 524 3.92 -53.67 2.37
N LYS A 525 3.39 -54.86 2.06
CA LYS A 525 2.61 -55.11 0.82
C LYS A 525 1.37 -54.26 0.67
N TYR A 526 0.83 -53.70 1.78
CA TYR A 526 -0.33 -52.81 1.78
C TYR A 526 0.00 -51.37 1.49
N LEU A 527 1.27 -50.98 1.36
CA LEU A 527 1.68 -49.63 1.06
C LEU A 527 2.04 -49.44 -0.41
N ASP A 528 1.68 -48.25 -0.89
CA ASP A 528 2.19 -47.70 -2.14
C ASP A 528 3.61 -47.18 -1.90
N LEU A 529 4.57 -47.69 -2.64
CA LEU A 529 5.99 -47.39 -2.49
C LEU A 529 6.49 -46.34 -3.49
N GLU A 530 5.59 -45.79 -4.33
CA GLU A 530 5.94 -44.71 -5.25
C GLU A 530 6.10 -43.37 -4.51
N ASN A 531 7.14 -42.61 -4.90
CA ASN A 531 7.43 -41.28 -4.34
C ASN A 531 7.43 -41.25 -2.79
N THR A 532 8.10 -42.25 -2.18
CA THR A 532 8.19 -42.35 -0.73
C THR A 532 9.63 -42.26 -0.25
N ASN A 533 9.82 -41.78 0.97
CA ASN A 533 11.09 -41.81 1.69
C ASN A 533 11.16 -42.96 2.71
N LEU A 534 10.36 -44.03 2.52
CA LEU A 534 10.22 -45.16 3.46
C LEU A 534 11.56 -45.84 3.78
N TYR A 535 12.43 -46.01 2.77
CA TYR A 535 13.71 -46.71 2.89
C TYR A 535 14.89 -45.85 3.33
N LYS A 536 14.61 -44.58 3.72
CA LYS A 536 15.62 -43.57 4.03
C LYS A 536 15.42 -42.99 5.42
N TRP A 537 16.50 -42.50 6.01
CA TRP A 537 16.45 -41.65 7.18
C TRP A 537 15.72 -40.37 6.85
N LYS A 538 14.96 -39.83 7.81
CA LYS A 538 14.18 -38.63 7.61
C LYS A 538 13.83 -37.94 8.94
N VAL A 539 13.42 -36.67 8.87
CA VAL A 539 12.88 -35.91 10.00
C VAL A 539 11.37 -35.82 9.82
N LEU A 540 10.59 -36.19 10.84
CA LEU A 540 9.14 -35.97 10.86
C LEU A 540 8.81 -34.73 11.68
N VAL A 541 8.07 -33.81 11.09
CA VAL A 541 7.57 -32.59 11.74
C VAL A 541 6.05 -32.68 11.85
N PRO A 542 5.44 -32.38 13.02
CA PRO A 542 3.98 -32.30 13.13
C PRO A 542 3.41 -31.28 12.15
N LYS A 543 2.38 -31.66 11.41
CA LYS A 543 1.74 -30.82 10.40
C LYS A 543 1.03 -29.60 11.01
N SER A 544 0.60 -29.72 12.25
CA SER A 544 -0.09 -28.63 12.98
C SER A 544 0.44 -28.54 14.39
N ASN A 545 0.49 -27.33 14.93
CA ASN A 545 0.84 -27.07 16.32
C ASN A 545 0.01 -25.90 16.87
N GLY A 546 -0.14 -25.83 18.21
CA GLY A 546 -0.92 -24.80 18.89
C GLY A 546 -0.23 -23.42 19.05
N SER A 547 0.98 -23.25 18.48
CA SER A 547 1.68 -21.97 18.57
C SER A 547 1.18 -21.00 17.49
N GLY A 548 0.98 -19.73 17.84
CA GLY A 548 0.59 -18.65 16.97
C GLY A 548 1.65 -18.27 15.93
N ALA A 549 1.35 -17.23 15.13
CA ALA A 549 2.31 -16.63 14.21
C ALA A 549 3.45 -15.92 14.96
N LEU A 550 4.53 -15.65 14.26
CA LEU A 550 5.65 -14.89 14.80
C LEU A 550 5.17 -13.47 15.13
N GLY A 551 5.41 -13.02 16.37
CA GLY A 551 5.02 -11.69 16.85
C GLY A 551 3.59 -11.56 17.40
N GLU A 552 2.73 -12.60 17.30
CA GLU A 552 1.42 -12.59 18.00
C GLU A 552 1.55 -12.76 19.50
N VAL A 553 2.61 -13.45 19.96
CA VAL A 553 2.98 -13.63 21.35
C VAL A 553 4.43 -13.24 21.53
N GLU A 554 4.84 -12.95 22.75
CA GLU A 554 6.19 -12.51 23.09
C GLU A 554 7.27 -13.41 22.49
N SER A 555 7.06 -14.75 22.50
CA SER A 555 7.90 -15.68 21.74
C SER A 555 7.17 -16.98 21.44
N THR A 556 7.47 -17.62 20.28
CA THR A 556 6.78 -18.81 19.79
C THR A 556 7.76 -19.89 19.32
N GLN A 557 7.35 -21.16 19.38
CA GLN A 557 8.13 -22.26 18.80
C GLN A 557 7.91 -22.44 17.29
N LEU A 558 6.78 -21.97 16.76
CA LEU A 558 6.37 -22.08 15.34
C LEU A 558 6.11 -23.51 14.84
N ILE A 559 6.77 -24.52 15.33
CA ILE A 559 6.58 -25.93 14.98
C ILE A 559 6.36 -26.76 16.26
N GLY A 560 5.71 -27.90 16.11
CA GLY A 560 5.74 -28.94 17.14
C GLY A 560 7.08 -29.69 17.10
N GLU A 561 7.38 -30.43 18.18
CA GLU A 561 8.63 -31.15 18.33
C GLU A 561 8.86 -32.19 17.21
N PRO A 562 9.93 -32.04 16.40
CA PRO A 562 10.25 -33.01 15.36
C PRO A 562 10.85 -34.32 15.95
N ILE A 563 10.96 -35.34 15.12
CA ILE A 563 11.67 -36.57 15.45
C ILE A 563 12.47 -37.08 14.24
N ILE A 564 13.61 -37.69 14.49
CA ILE A 564 14.36 -38.46 13.50
C ILE A 564 13.77 -39.88 13.47
N VAL A 565 13.58 -40.44 12.30
CA VAL A 565 13.10 -41.80 12.13
C VAL A 565 13.96 -42.57 11.13
N GLU A 566 14.17 -43.84 11.49
CA GLU A 566 14.96 -44.83 10.74
C GLU A 566 14.26 -45.28 9.46
N PRO A 567 14.98 -45.89 8.52
CA PRO A 567 14.40 -46.59 7.39
C PRO A 567 13.33 -47.61 7.81
N LEU A 568 12.40 -47.94 6.89
CA LEU A 568 11.24 -48.80 7.14
C LEU A 568 10.24 -48.23 8.17
N THR A 569 10.25 -46.90 8.35
CA THR A 569 9.27 -46.20 9.17
C THR A 569 8.45 -45.27 8.30
N GLY A 570 7.13 -45.53 8.21
CA GLY A 570 6.14 -44.69 7.57
C GLY A 570 5.41 -43.80 8.58
N TYR A 571 4.55 -42.91 8.10
CA TYR A 571 3.82 -41.97 8.95
C TYR A 571 2.46 -41.59 8.38
N THR A 572 1.56 -41.17 9.28
CA THR A 572 0.22 -40.68 8.94
C THR A 572 0.25 -39.21 8.53
N GLN A 573 -0.90 -38.69 8.03
CA GLN A 573 -1.09 -37.32 7.64
C GLN A 573 -0.88 -36.28 8.77
N SER A 574 -0.71 -36.71 10.03
CA SER A 574 -0.38 -35.83 11.16
C SER A 574 1.04 -35.32 11.11
N PHE A 575 1.88 -35.87 10.24
CA PHE A 575 3.28 -35.52 10.05
C PHE A 575 3.60 -35.18 8.61
N LEU A 576 4.66 -34.40 8.44
CA LEU A 576 5.36 -34.16 7.19
C LEU A 576 6.75 -34.76 7.30
N GLY A 577 7.21 -35.47 6.29
CA GLY A 577 8.56 -36.00 6.25
C GLY A 577 9.50 -35.01 5.54
N ILE A 578 10.63 -34.71 6.15
CA ILE A 578 11.69 -33.91 5.57
C ILE A 578 12.88 -34.79 5.21
N GLY A 579 13.26 -34.77 3.94
CA GLY A 579 14.39 -35.46 3.41
C GLY A 579 14.18 -36.95 3.13
N ALA A 580 15.17 -37.53 2.45
CA ALA A 580 15.36 -38.94 2.19
C ALA A 580 16.88 -39.19 2.28
N PHE A 581 17.41 -39.18 3.50
CA PHE A 581 18.83 -39.18 3.80
C PHE A 581 19.42 -40.59 3.77
N GLU A 582 20.67 -40.71 3.34
CA GLU A 582 21.36 -41.98 3.29
C GLU A 582 21.84 -42.41 4.67
N THR A 583 22.20 -41.45 5.53
CA THR A 583 22.77 -41.73 6.84
C THR A 583 21.97 -41.05 7.97
N GLU A 584 22.17 -41.53 9.19
CA GLU A 584 21.60 -40.94 10.38
C GLU A 584 22.15 -39.53 10.67
N GLU A 585 23.45 -39.35 10.40
CA GLU A 585 24.15 -38.10 10.61
C GLU A 585 23.56 -36.98 9.74
N GLU A 586 23.23 -37.26 8.49
CA GLU A 586 22.53 -36.30 7.61
C GLU A 586 21.13 -35.96 8.17
N ALA A 587 20.39 -36.95 8.67
CA ALA A 587 19.09 -36.72 9.29
C ALA A 587 19.20 -35.91 10.60
N GLN A 588 20.27 -36.14 11.39
CA GLN A 588 20.58 -35.34 12.59
C GLN A 588 20.91 -33.91 12.24
N ALA A 589 21.71 -33.66 11.18
CA ALA A 589 21.99 -32.31 10.67
C ALA A 589 20.71 -31.57 10.24
N ALA A 590 19.85 -32.27 9.47
CA ALA A 590 18.56 -31.73 9.07
C ALA A 590 17.63 -31.47 10.27
N TYR A 591 17.61 -32.31 11.27
CA TYR A 591 16.88 -32.12 12.51
C TYR A 591 17.34 -30.83 13.21
N LYS A 592 18.65 -30.65 13.45
CA LYS A 592 19.22 -29.48 14.09
C LYS A 592 18.89 -28.21 13.32
N TYR A 593 18.93 -28.28 11.99
CA TYR A 593 18.51 -27.16 11.15
C TYR A 593 17.02 -26.81 11.33
N VAL A 594 16.13 -27.79 11.26
CA VAL A 594 14.68 -27.58 11.40
C VAL A 594 14.29 -27.00 12.76
N VAL A 595 14.98 -27.38 13.84
CA VAL A 595 14.75 -26.82 15.19
C VAL A 595 15.52 -25.53 15.47
N SER A 596 16.44 -25.11 14.59
CA SER A 596 17.17 -23.86 14.73
C SER A 596 16.21 -22.64 14.74
N LYS A 597 16.56 -21.60 15.46
CA LYS A 597 15.79 -20.36 15.48
C LYS A 597 15.75 -19.69 14.10
N PHE A 598 16.87 -19.77 13.36
CA PHE A 598 16.95 -19.24 12.00
C PHE A 598 15.93 -19.88 11.06
N ALA A 599 15.89 -21.20 10.95
CA ALA A 599 14.97 -21.90 10.05
C ALA A 599 13.49 -21.63 10.42
N ARG A 600 13.19 -21.58 11.72
CA ARG A 600 11.84 -21.27 12.20
C ARG A 600 11.45 -19.82 12.00
N THR A 601 12.40 -18.88 12.07
CA THR A 601 12.17 -17.49 11.69
C THR A 601 11.79 -17.38 10.21
N MET A 602 12.53 -18.07 9.35
CA MET A 602 12.21 -18.10 7.91
C MET A 602 10.87 -18.78 7.61
N LEU A 603 10.49 -19.81 8.37
CA LEU A 603 9.13 -20.35 8.33
C LEU A 603 8.08 -19.32 8.73
N GLY A 604 8.38 -18.49 9.74
CA GLY A 604 7.52 -17.43 10.26
C GLY A 604 7.15 -16.38 9.21
N VAL A 605 7.93 -16.21 8.14
CA VAL A 605 7.62 -15.31 7.02
C VAL A 605 6.27 -15.63 6.37
N LEU A 606 5.90 -16.92 6.25
CA LEU A 606 4.64 -17.37 5.65
C LEU A 606 3.66 -17.99 6.63
N LYS A 607 4.11 -18.35 7.82
CA LYS A 607 3.27 -19.04 8.80
C LYS A 607 2.47 -18.06 9.65
N ILE A 608 1.19 -17.92 9.30
CA ILE A 608 0.21 -17.08 10.02
C ILE A 608 -0.90 -17.90 10.70
N THR A 609 -0.89 -19.23 10.58
CA THR A 609 -1.90 -20.13 11.16
C THR A 609 -1.21 -21.33 11.83
N GLN A 610 -2.01 -22.19 12.47
CA GLN A 610 -1.52 -23.40 13.16
C GLN A 610 -0.89 -24.43 12.22
N ASP A 611 -1.27 -24.47 10.94
CA ASP A 611 -0.84 -25.47 9.98
C ASP A 611 0.49 -25.10 9.32
N ASN A 612 1.34 -26.11 9.13
CA ASN A 612 2.68 -26.04 8.54
C ASN A 612 2.79 -26.85 7.24
N PRO A 613 1.93 -26.67 6.22
CA PRO A 613 2.07 -27.41 4.97
C PRO A 613 3.39 -27.03 4.26
N PRO A 614 3.90 -27.86 3.33
CA PRO A 614 5.19 -27.65 2.66
C PRO A 614 5.36 -26.25 2.06
N GLU A 615 4.27 -25.64 1.56
CA GLU A 615 4.27 -24.31 0.94
C GLU A 615 4.72 -23.20 1.91
N LYS A 616 4.51 -23.40 3.22
CA LYS A 616 4.95 -22.43 4.25
C LYS A 616 6.47 -22.43 4.43
N TRP A 617 7.14 -23.51 4.05
CA TRP A 617 8.59 -23.64 4.14
C TRP A 617 9.33 -23.12 2.90
N LYS A 618 8.61 -22.52 1.96
CA LYS A 618 9.14 -22.01 0.68
C LYS A 618 10.35 -21.10 0.87
N TYR A 619 10.37 -20.29 1.90
CA TYR A 619 11.44 -19.33 2.17
C TYR A 619 12.47 -19.81 3.19
N VAL A 620 12.38 -21.05 3.64
CA VAL A 620 13.44 -21.70 4.42
C VAL A 620 14.47 -22.26 3.42
N PRO A 621 15.71 -21.75 3.39
CA PRO A 621 16.70 -22.21 2.43
C PRO A 621 17.11 -23.64 2.69
N LEU A 622 17.29 -24.42 1.64
CA LEU A 622 17.85 -25.77 1.74
C LEU A 622 19.36 -25.68 2.00
N GLN A 623 19.83 -26.35 3.03
CA GLN A 623 21.24 -26.47 3.37
C GLN A 623 21.83 -27.78 2.84
N ASP A 624 23.15 -27.86 2.76
CA ASP A 624 23.87 -29.11 2.63
C ASP A 624 23.97 -29.78 4.01
N PHE A 625 23.44 -31.01 4.14
CA PHE A 625 23.47 -31.75 5.40
C PHE A 625 24.58 -32.84 5.42
N SER A 626 25.39 -32.88 4.38
CA SER A 626 26.52 -33.83 4.30
C SER A 626 27.73 -33.36 5.12
N SER A 627 28.73 -34.19 5.22
CA SER A 627 30.00 -33.86 5.87
C SER A 627 30.82 -32.78 5.14
N SER A 628 30.44 -32.40 3.91
CA SER A 628 31.07 -31.35 3.13
C SER A 628 30.40 -29.96 3.32
N SER A 629 29.40 -29.88 4.19
CA SER A 629 28.66 -28.65 4.48
C SER A 629 29.56 -27.51 4.97
N ASP A 630 29.22 -26.27 4.61
CA ASP A 630 29.80 -25.05 5.16
C ASP A 630 29.33 -24.75 6.61
N ILE A 631 28.34 -25.50 7.10
CA ILE A 631 27.86 -25.46 8.49
C ILE A 631 28.38 -26.69 9.23
N ASP A 632 29.00 -26.48 10.39
CA ASP A 632 29.41 -27.57 11.29
C ASP A 632 28.22 -28.10 12.10
N TRP A 633 27.55 -29.13 11.55
CA TRP A 633 26.39 -29.76 12.18
C TRP A 633 26.70 -30.53 13.45
N SER A 634 27.97 -30.76 13.80
CA SER A 634 28.36 -31.41 15.05
C SER A 634 28.10 -30.54 16.28
N GLN A 635 28.06 -29.23 16.09
CA GLN A 635 27.90 -28.23 17.13
C GLN A 635 26.50 -28.19 17.76
N SER A 636 26.36 -27.40 18.84
CA SER A 636 25.06 -27.09 19.45
C SER A 636 24.15 -26.31 18.51
N ILE A 637 22.83 -26.37 18.73
CA ILE A 637 21.84 -25.62 17.93
C ILE A 637 22.13 -24.12 17.97
N GLN A 638 22.52 -23.57 19.13
CA GLN A 638 22.88 -22.17 19.27
C GLN A 638 24.11 -21.80 18.42
N SER A 639 25.14 -22.66 18.37
CA SER A 639 26.32 -22.45 17.51
C SER A 639 25.96 -22.54 16.03
N ILE A 640 25.05 -23.46 15.67
CA ILE A 640 24.51 -23.57 14.31
C ILE A 640 23.72 -22.33 13.92
N ASP A 641 22.87 -21.79 14.80
CA ASP A 641 22.19 -20.51 14.56
C ASP A 641 23.17 -19.37 14.30
N SER A 642 24.25 -19.28 15.10
CA SER A 642 25.29 -18.27 14.89
C SER A 642 25.98 -18.41 13.52
N GLN A 643 26.32 -19.63 13.10
CA GLN A 643 26.91 -19.89 11.77
C GLN A 643 25.93 -19.49 10.64
N LEU A 644 24.64 -19.77 10.81
CA LEU A 644 23.61 -19.38 9.84
C LEU A 644 23.42 -17.87 9.78
N TYR A 645 23.47 -17.17 10.93
CA TYR A 645 23.41 -15.70 10.97
C TYR A 645 24.60 -15.07 10.23
N ASP A 646 25.80 -15.61 10.44
CA ASP A 646 27.01 -15.16 9.75
C ASP A 646 26.92 -15.42 8.24
N LYS A 647 26.49 -16.63 7.84
CA LYS A 647 26.32 -17.03 6.45
C LYS A 647 25.41 -16.06 5.66
N TYR A 648 24.32 -15.63 6.28
CA TYR A 648 23.34 -14.72 5.65
C TYR A 648 23.57 -13.25 5.99
N GLY A 649 24.65 -12.89 6.68
CA GLY A 649 25.06 -11.52 6.98
C GLY A 649 24.02 -10.76 7.83
N LEU A 650 23.44 -11.43 8.85
CA LEU A 650 22.44 -10.80 9.72
C LEU A 650 23.08 -9.79 10.66
N SER A 651 22.45 -8.61 10.79
CA SER A 651 22.86 -7.57 11.74
C SER A 651 22.58 -7.96 13.20
N GLU A 652 23.11 -7.21 14.16
CA GLU A 652 22.83 -7.45 15.59
C GLU A 652 21.36 -7.27 15.92
N GLU A 653 20.69 -6.28 15.34
CA GLU A 653 19.25 -6.06 15.53
C GLU A 653 18.42 -7.25 15.01
N GLU A 654 18.77 -7.77 13.85
CA GLU A 654 18.10 -8.94 13.24
C GLU A 654 18.32 -10.20 14.08
N ARG A 655 19.54 -10.43 14.59
CA ARG A 655 19.85 -11.54 15.49
C ARG A 655 19.07 -11.41 16.80
N ASN A 656 19.05 -10.22 17.39
CA ASN A 656 18.29 -9.96 18.62
C ASN A 656 16.78 -10.18 18.40
N PHE A 657 16.24 -9.77 17.25
CA PHE A 657 14.86 -10.06 16.89
C PHE A 657 14.58 -11.57 16.90
N ILE A 658 15.43 -12.37 16.27
CA ILE A 658 15.28 -13.84 16.26
C ILE A 658 15.36 -14.39 17.67
N GLU A 659 16.35 -14.00 18.46
CA GLU A 659 16.60 -14.49 19.80
C GLU A 659 15.44 -14.22 20.78
N THR A 660 14.77 -13.07 20.61
CA THR A 660 13.67 -12.65 21.48
C THR A 660 12.31 -13.23 21.06
N HIS A 661 12.06 -13.40 19.75
CA HIS A 661 10.74 -13.81 19.26
C HIS A 661 10.60 -15.32 18.97
N VAL A 662 11.71 -16.06 18.87
CA VAL A 662 11.69 -17.51 18.62
C VAL A 662 12.20 -18.27 19.83
N LYS A 663 11.32 -19.08 20.44
CA LYS A 663 11.67 -19.93 21.61
C LYS A 663 12.71 -20.96 21.22
N GLU A 664 13.63 -21.24 22.15
CA GLU A 664 14.56 -22.36 22.02
C GLU A 664 13.80 -23.70 21.94
N MET A 665 14.33 -24.61 21.13
CA MET A 665 13.91 -26.02 21.03
C MET A 665 15.17 -26.86 21.17
N ASN A 666 15.12 -27.87 22.06
CA ASN A 666 16.22 -28.79 22.34
C ASN A 666 16.18 -30.04 21.44
#